data_248098f0dac30034b0940dcb15b4f0ef
#
_entry.id   248098f0dac30034b0940dcb15b4f0ef
#
_cell.length_a   1.000
_cell.length_b   1.000
_cell.length_c   1.000
_cell.angle_alpha   90.00
_cell.angle_beta   90.00
_cell.angle_gamma   90.00
#
_symmetry.space_group_name_H-M   'P 1'
#
loop_
_entity.id
_entity.type
_entity.pdbx_description
1 polymer ?
#
loop_
_entity_poly.entity_id
_entity_poly.type
_entity_poly.pdbx_seq_one_letter_code
_entity_poly.pdbx_strand_id
1 'polypeptide(L)'
;THLTTLTEGATINPFDNKVVIIDEAHNFVSRIVNKLKSRKKTSLSVKLYEYLMDAIDCRVVFLTGTPMINYPNEIAYLMNLLRGPIERVLINTSSVISWDEGMMTSFFRTLKDIDTIEYDSIKRLIKLTRNPPYFETILNEKGERIAVKYNKDFPQESDILKWVDTWRSKFQEKVSGIELNPLEKLQKEDLECLPTKFEDFANLFLDGLNIKNALLFQRRIQGLVSYYKGADERLVAKEVNPDKRLVKVPMSTPQFLRYLEKRWKEIQMDSKKGRSKTELGEDFSSYRTITRLACNFALPPELDQKDISKEQLQEEDFQKQELDAFEEISKDPRKFLTLENLNNYSPKMLEILKNIKKEIGDGPYFNKQFIYSFFTTLEGAGLFGLVLETNGFQKYKLIKEQGIYIEDPSLKPGVPCYAVYSGENVDERDYLRQIFNNKYSSDFPTTLKQSIKEPNRLCIFIASKAGAEGINLVNVRNVHIMESQWNPAIVDQAIGRAIRICSHASLPLEQRTVDVKIYISVFSEEQQKSIDGPNIVPIRRNDTMLKRYDVEQPTDTFMTTDEYMYDLAYRKGRISKNISLLLKQSAIDCEIHRKLHSKEQPVIQCMRFDTTTKSEDLAFKPSYLLEEKDTLYLRNIIRKSRQLQKIRIKGLAMILDPVTNDIFDFVAFEDNQRLLKIGTKISPTEIHFLV
;
A
#
# COMPACT_ATOMS: atom_id res chain seq x y z
N THR A 1 -10.09 -28.33 5.63
CA THR A 1 -9.99 -29.39 6.65
C THR A 1 -9.82 -28.82 8.05
N HIS A 2 -8.77 -28.05 8.35
CA HIS A 2 -8.53 -27.54 9.72
C HIS A 2 -9.62 -26.56 10.19
N LEU A 3 -10.05 -25.62 9.34
CA LEU A 3 -11.12 -24.69 9.66
C LEU A 3 -12.46 -25.43 9.87
N THR A 4 -12.75 -26.44 9.06
CA THR A 4 -13.97 -27.25 9.17
C THR A 4 -14.04 -27.98 10.51
N THR A 5 -12.88 -28.43 11.03
CA THR A 5 -12.78 -29.06 12.35
C THR A 5 -12.99 -28.02 13.47
N LEU A 6 -12.34 -26.84 13.35
CA LEU A 6 -12.46 -25.77 14.34
C LEU A 6 -13.88 -25.17 14.43
N THR A 7 -14.63 -25.20 13.35
CA THR A 7 -16.00 -24.67 13.27
C THR A 7 -17.07 -25.75 13.42
N GLU A 8 -16.69 -26.99 13.75
CA GLU A 8 -17.62 -28.14 13.84
C GLU A 8 -18.58 -28.22 12.63
N GLY A 9 -18.01 -28.08 11.42
CA GLY A 9 -18.82 -28.07 10.21
C GLY A 9 -19.57 -26.77 9.93
N ALA A 10 -19.06 -25.62 10.45
CA ALA A 10 -19.66 -24.28 10.40
C ALA A 10 -20.87 -24.06 11.34
N THR A 11 -20.97 -24.85 12.40
CA THR A 11 -22.03 -24.70 13.42
C THR A 11 -21.64 -23.71 14.53
N ILE A 12 -20.35 -23.53 14.77
CA ILE A 12 -19.82 -22.58 15.77
C ILE A 12 -18.85 -21.60 15.17
N ASN A 13 -18.82 -20.38 15.73
CA ASN A 13 -17.81 -19.40 15.38
C ASN A 13 -16.58 -19.61 16.28
N PRO A 14 -15.38 -19.91 15.69
CA PRO A 14 -14.20 -20.24 16.48
C PRO A 14 -13.61 -19.03 17.24
N PHE A 15 -14.08 -17.81 16.98
CA PHE A 15 -13.61 -16.58 17.59
C PHE A 15 -14.52 -16.04 18.69
N ASP A 16 -15.67 -16.68 18.94
CA ASP A 16 -16.56 -16.27 20.03
C ASP A 16 -15.87 -16.35 21.38
N ASN A 17 -16.05 -15.31 22.20
CA ASN A 17 -15.45 -15.17 23.54
C ASN A 17 -13.92 -15.31 23.54
N LYS A 18 -13.24 -14.75 22.51
CA LYS A 18 -11.78 -14.85 22.34
C LYS A 18 -11.12 -13.47 22.26
N VAL A 19 -9.84 -13.46 22.60
CA VAL A 19 -8.92 -12.40 22.21
C VAL A 19 -8.12 -12.88 21.01
N VAL A 20 -8.20 -12.17 19.91
CA VAL A 20 -7.51 -12.51 18.64
C VAL A 20 -6.44 -11.46 18.38
N ILE A 21 -5.18 -11.90 18.37
CA ILE A 21 -4.03 -11.03 18.08
C ILE A 21 -3.49 -11.42 16.72
N ILE A 22 -3.42 -10.47 15.78
CA ILE A 22 -2.90 -10.68 14.43
C ILE A 22 -1.68 -9.80 14.24
N ASP A 23 -0.52 -10.43 14.20
CA ASP A 23 0.74 -9.76 13.84
C ASP A 23 0.87 -9.63 12.32
N GLU A 24 1.51 -8.54 11.86
CA GLU A 24 1.59 -8.17 10.44
C GLU A 24 0.21 -8.21 9.75
N ALA A 25 -0.79 -7.62 10.41
CA ALA A 25 -2.21 -7.67 10.03
C ALA A 25 -2.46 -7.19 8.59
N HIS A 26 -1.60 -6.33 8.04
CA HIS A 26 -1.65 -5.90 6.66
C HIS A 26 -1.57 -7.07 5.65
N ASN A 27 -0.85 -8.15 5.98
CA ASN A 27 -0.77 -9.34 5.12
C ASN A 27 -2.12 -10.08 5.07
N PHE A 28 -2.82 -10.15 6.18
CA PHE A 28 -4.15 -10.75 6.25
C PHE A 28 -5.14 -9.97 5.37
N VAL A 29 -5.19 -8.64 5.53
CA VAL A 29 -6.09 -7.76 4.76
C VAL A 29 -5.77 -7.77 3.27
N SER A 30 -4.50 -7.65 2.90
CA SER A 30 -4.09 -7.70 1.49
C SER A 30 -4.52 -9.00 0.81
N ARG A 31 -4.46 -10.14 1.51
CA ARG A 31 -4.98 -11.42 1.01
C ARG A 31 -6.50 -11.40 0.81
N ILE A 32 -7.26 -10.78 1.71
CA ILE A 32 -8.71 -10.63 1.59
C ILE A 32 -9.04 -9.84 0.32
N VAL A 33 -8.47 -8.63 0.19
CA VAL A 33 -8.72 -7.73 -0.94
C VAL A 33 -8.39 -8.38 -2.27
N ASN A 34 -7.24 -9.04 -2.38
CA ASN A 34 -6.82 -9.74 -3.60
C ASN A 34 -7.75 -10.90 -3.97
N LYS A 35 -8.27 -11.64 -2.98
CA LYS A 35 -9.20 -12.75 -3.24
C LYS A 35 -10.59 -12.28 -3.62
N LEU A 36 -11.08 -11.20 -3.01
CA LEU A 36 -12.36 -10.60 -3.37
C LEU A 36 -12.34 -10.06 -4.81
N LYS A 37 -11.25 -9.41 -5.24
CA LYS A 37 -11.05 -8.96 -6.63
C LYS A 37 -11.05 -10.13 -7.63
N SER A 38 -10.44 -11.25 -7.29
CA SER A 38 -10.40 -12.44 -8.15
C SER A 38 -11.71 -13.24 -8.17
N ARG A 39 -12.80 -12.70 -7.58
CA ARG A 39 -14.12 -13.36 -7.43
C ARG A 39 -14.09 -14.71 -6.71
N LYS A 40 -13.01 -15.05 -6.01
CA LYS A 40 -12.89 -16.28 -5.21
C LYS A 40 -13.42 -16.05 -3.79
N LYS A 41 -14.74 -15.89 -3.66
CA LYS A 41 -15.43 -15.68 -2.37
C LYS A 41 -15.24 -16.84 -1.36
N THR A 42 -14.82 -18.00 -1.80
CA THR A 42 -14.63 -19.20 -0.95
C THR A 42 -13.22 -19.34 -0.38
N SER A 43 -12.39 -18.30 -0.45
CA SER A 43 -11.03 -18.37 0.08
C SER A 43 -11.02 -18.37 1.62
N LEU A 44 -10.03 -19.05 2.21
CA LEU A 44 -9.85 -19.12 3.67
C LEU A 44 -9.79 -17.73 4.32
N SER A 45 -9.06 -16.78 3.72
CA SER A 45 -8.92 -15.43 4.28
C SER A 45 -10.23 -14.66 4.33
N VAL A 46 -11.09 -14.81 3.32
CA VAL A 46 -12.42 -14.19 3.30
C VAL A 46 -13.32 -14.82 4.36
N LYS A 47 -13.32 -16.15 4.48
CA LYS A 47 -14.09 -16.84 5.54
C LYS A 47 -13.64 -16.43 6.95
N LEU A 48 -12.34 -16.32 7.18
CA LEU A 48 -11.82 -15.84 8.47
C LEU A 48 -12.26 -14.40 8.77
N TYR A 49 -12.31 -13.54 7.75
CA TYR A 49 -12.83 -12.18 7.89
C TYR A 49 -14.31 -12.19 8.30
N GLU A 50 -15.13 -12.99 7.62
CA GLU A 50 -16.56 -13.14 7.93
C GLU A 50 -16.76 -13.66 9.38
N TYR A 51 -16.06 -14.72 9.79
CA TYR A 51 -16.12 -15.21 11.17
C TYR A 51 -15.68 -14.18 12.21
N LEU A 52 -14.65 -13.38 11.91
CA LEU A 52 -14.24 -12.30 12.84
C LEU A 52 -15.27 -11.18 12.92
N MET A 53 -15.92 -10.82 11.82
CA MET A 53 -16.97 -9.80 11.80
C MET A 53 -18.24 -10.25 12.54
N ASP A 54 -18.55 -11.55 12.50
CA ASP A 54 -19.74 -12.14 13.12
C ASP A 54 -19.48 -12.68 14.55
N ALA A 55 -18.24 -12.55 15.06
CA ALA A 55 -17.86 -13.11 16.34
C ALA A 55 -18.50 -12.35 17.53
N ILE A 56 -19.08 -13.12 18.47
CA ILE A 56 -19.70 -12.60 19.68
C ILE A 56 -18.64 -12.46 20.79
N ASP A 57 -18.61 -11.30 21.44
CA ASP A 57 -17.69 -10.97 22.55
C ASP A 57 -16.21 -11.26 22.20
N CYS A 58 -15.82 -10.92 20.97
CA CYS A 58 -14.45 -11.02 20.50
C CYS A 58 -13.70 -9.70 20.71
N ARG A 59 -12.43 -9.80 21.15
CA ARG A 59 -11.51 -8.66 21.21
C ARG A 59 -10.41 -8.87 20.18
N VAL A 60 -10.24 -7.92 19.27
CA VAL A 60 -9.26 -8.02 18.18
C VAL A 60 -8.14 -7.01 18.37
N VAL A 61 -6.90 -7.46 18.27
CA VAL A 61 -5.69 -6.62 18.32
C VAL A 61 -4.89 -6.84 17.05
N PHE A 62 -4.64 -5.76 16.31
CA PHE A 62 -3.80 -5.77 15.14
C PHE A 62 -2.45 -5.11 15.42
N LEU A 63 -1.37 -5.78 15.05
CA LEU A 63 -0.01 -5.26 15.08
C LEU A 63 0.46 -5.10 13.65
N THR A 64 0.87 -3.89 13.28
CA THR A 64 1.42 -3.63 11.95
C THR A 64 2.22 -2.32 11.90
N GLY A 65 3.36 -2.34 11.25
CA GLY A 65 4.12 -1.13 10.92
C GLY A 65 3.62 -0.42 9.65
N THR A 66 2.86 -1.14 8.81
CA THR A 66 2.38 -0.67 7.49
C THR A 66 0.93 -1.09 7.28
N PRO A 67 -0.06 -0.30 7.74
CA PRO A 67 -1.47 -0.71 7.75
C PRO A 67 -2.08 -0.89 6.35
N MET A 68 -1.43 -0.41 5.31
CA MET A 68 -1.85 -0.53 3.91
C MET A 68 -0.67 -0.93 3.04
N ILE A 69 -0.87 -1.92 2.17
CA ILE A 69 0.17 -2.39 1.24
C ILE A 69 -0.15 -1.94 -0.20
N ASN A 70 -1.28 -2.35 -0.74
CA ASN A 70 -1.59 -2.18 -2.17
C ASN A 70 -2.60 -1.07 -2.44
N TYR A 71 -3.66 -0.99 -1.65
CA TYR A 71 -4.80 -0.11 -1.90
C TYR A 71 -5.19 0.67 -0.65
N PRO A 72 -5.55 1.95 -0.79
CA PRO A 72 -5.93 2.77 0.36
C PRO A 72 -7.18 2.26 1.10
N ASN A 73 -8.08 1.54 0.44
CA ASN A 73 -9.25 0.93 1.07
C ASN A 73 -8.92 -0.34 1.89
N GLU A 74 -7.68 -0.82 1.89
CA GLU A 74 -7.24 -1.90 2.80
C GLU A 74 -7.43 -1.50 4.27
N ILE A 75 -7.26 -0.21 4.58
CA ILE A 75 -7.49 0.32 5.92
C ILE A 75 -8.95 0.13 6.38
N ALA A 76 -9.91 0.15 5.46
CA ALA A 76 -11.31 -0.04 5.79
C ALA A 76 -11.57 -1.44 6.37
N TYR A 77 -10.94 -2.48 5.86
CA TYR A 77 -11.08 -3.84 6.41
C TYR A 77 -10.55 -3.93 7.84
N LEU A 78 -9.41 -3.29 8.15
CA LEU A 78 -8.87 -3.24 9.50
C LEU A 78 -9.83 -2.51 10.44
N MET A 79 -10.29 -1.32 10.03
CA MET A 79 -11.12 -0.48 10.89
C MET A 79 -12.52 -1.08 11.09
N ASN A 80 -13.09 -1.72 10.08
CA ASN A 80 -14.37 -2.41 10.20
C ASN A 80 -14.29 -3.61 11.14
N LEU A 81 -13.20 -4.39 11.12
CA LEU A 81 -12.98 -5.47 12.09
C LEU A 81 -12.83 -4.96 13.53
N LEU A 82 -12.13 -3.82 13.72
CA LEU A 82 -11.94 -3.23 15.05
C LEU A 82 -13.20 -2.57 15.59
N ARG A 83 -13.97 -1.92 14.73
CA ARG A 83 -15.21 -1.22 15.12
C ARG A 83 -16.41 -2.15 15.25
N GLY A 84 -16.46 -3.18 14.42
CA GLY A 84 -17.68 -3.94 14.16
C GLY A 84 -18.67 -3.18 13.27
N PRO A 85 -19.81 -3.78 12.93
CA PRO A 85 -20.87 -3.13 12.18
C PRO A 85 -21.47 -1.98 13.01
N ILE A 86 -21.73 -0.86 12.33
CA ILE A 86 -22.48 0.25 12.92
C ILE A 86 -23.94 0.01 12.64
N GLU A 87 -24.68 -0.37 13.69
CA GLU A 87 -26.11 -0.57 13.58
C GLU A 87 -26.83 0.75 13.39
N ARG A 88 -27.64 0.83 12.33
CA ARG A 88 -28.55 1.95 12.06
C ARG A 88 -29.98 1.48 12.16
N VAL A 89 -30.77 2.16 12.98
CA VAL A 89 -32.22 1.92 13.03
C VAL A 89 -32.94 2.90 12.12
N LEU A 90 -33.90 2.38 11.38
CA LEU A 90 -34.78 3.11 10.47
C LEU A 90 -36.19 3.13 11.06
N ILE A 91 -36.68 4.32 11.36
CA ILE A 91 -37.98 4.52 12.01
C ILE A 91 -38.89 5.31 11.06
N ASN A 92 -39.87 4.64 10.49
CA ASN A 92 -40.91 5.33 9.74
C ASN A 92 -41.83 6.07 10.71
N THR A 93 -42.32 7.20 10.26
CA THR A 93 -43.18 8.06 11.05
C THR A 93 -44.45 8.39 10.29
N SER A 94 -45.58 8.47 11.00
CA SER A 94 -46.83 9.03 10.52
C SER A 94 -47.05 10.41 11.16
N SER A 95 -47.53 11.36 10.39
CA SER A 95 -47.80 12.70 10.88
C SER A 95 -49.00 13.27 10.22
N VAL A 96 -49.83 13.99 11.01
CA VAL A 96 -50.97 14.77 10.55
C VAL A 96 -50.57 16.22 10.25
N ILE A 97 -49.36 16.63 10.63
CA ILE A 97 -48.89 18.04 10.56
C ILE A 97 -47.63 18.15 9.70
N SER A 98 -47.37 19.31 9.07
CA SER A 98 -46.11 19.63 8.42
C SER A 98 -44.96 19.68 9.44
N TRP A 99 -43.90 18.99 9.16
CA TRP A 99 -42.82 18.77 10.07
C TRP A 99 -41.80 19.89 10.12
N ASP A 100 -41.41 20.25 11.35
CA ASP A 100 -40.16 21.00 11.58
C ASP A 100 -39.02 20.03 11.94
N GLU A 101 -38.04 19.96 11.07
CA GLU A 101 -36.81 19.16 11.29
C GLU A 101 -36.12 19.54 12.60
N GLY A 102 -36.21 20.80 13.01
CA GLY A 102 -35.65 21.31 14.25
C GLY A 102 -36.27 20.70 15.50
N MET A 103 -37.55 20.47 15.55
CA MET A 103 -38.25 19.88 16.70
C MET A 103 -37.86 18.43 16.89
N MET A 104 -37.75 17.68 15.81
CA MET A 104 -37.33 16.28 15.84
C MET A 104 -35.87 16.10 16.27
N THR A 105 -35.00 16.85 15.63
CA THR A 105 -33.56 16.78 15.94
C THR A 105 -33.27 17.27 17.35
N SER A 106 -34.06 18.22 17.90
CA SER A 106 -33.89 18.73 19.26
C SER A 106 -34.10 17.65 20.33
N PHE A 107 -35.12 16.79 20.16
CA PHE A 107 -35.32 15.67 21.10
C PHE A 107 -34.13 14.70 21.10
N PHE A 108 -33.75 14.22 19.92
CA PHE A 108 -32.66 13.23 19.82
C PHE A 108 -31.32 13.80 20.27
N ARG A 109 -31.07 15.08 20.11
CA ARG A 109 -29.88 15.75 20.65
C ARG A 109 -29.79 15.68 22.19
N THR A 110 -30.90 15.47 22.90
CA THR A 110 -30.84 15.29 24.35
C THR A 110 -30.34 13.90 24.79
N LEU A 111 -30.35 12.93 23.89
CA LEU A 111 -29.88 11.58 24.17
C LEU A 111 -28.36 11.51 24.00
N LYS A 112 -27.68 11.09 25.07
CA LYS A 112 -26.21 11.11 25.12
C LYS A 112 -25.53 9.96 24.38
N ASP A 113 -26.29 8.95 24.00
CA ASP A 113 -25.81 7.74 23.31
C ASP A 113 -25.97 7.78 21.79
N ILE A 114 -26.57 8.85 21.26
CA ILE A 114 -26.75 9.03 19.81
C ILE A 114 -25.46 9.55 19.18
N ASP A 115 -25.06 8.88 18.08
CA ASP A 115 -23.98 9.33 17.21
C ASP A 115 -24.52 10.23 16.09
N THR A 116 -25.42 9.73 15.24
CA THR A 116 -25.99 10.53 14.15
C THR A 116 -27.49 10.45 14.08
N ILE A 117 -28.06 11.53 13.58
CA ILE A 117 -29.49 11.68 13.31
C ILE A 117 -29.63 12.18 11.89
N GLU A 118 -30.45 11.50 11.11
CA GLU A 118 -30.83 11.92 9.77
C GLU A 118 -32.35 11.80 9.65
N TYR A 119 -32.98 12.82 9.08
CA TYR A 119 -34.40 12.78 8.74
C TYR A 119 -34.57 12.94 7.23
N ASP A 120 -35.20 11.95 6.61
CA ASP A 120 -35.65 11.98 5.22
C ASP A 120 -37.12 12.45 5.18
N SER A 121 -37.33 13.72 4.89
CA SER A 121 -38.66 14.33 4.87
C SER A 121 -39.57 13.75 3.78
N ILE A 122 -38.99 13.27 2.67
CA ILE A 122 -39.74 12.68 1.54
C ILE A 122 -40.30 11.32 1.94
N LYS A 123 -39.43 10.49 2.54
CA LYS A 123 -39.78 9.13 2.97
C LYS A 123 -40.39 9.09 4.37
N ARG A 124 -40.42 10.22 5.07
CA ARG A 124 -40.85 10.33 6.48
C ARG A 124 -40.10 9.30 7.37
N LEU A 125 -38.77 9.25 7.20
CA LEU A 125 -37.92 8.25 7.79
C LEU A 125 -36.84 8.90 8.68
N ILE A 126 -36.81 8.51 9.96
CA ILE A 126 -35.74 8.85 10.88
C ILE A 126 -34.70 7.74 10.82
N LYS A 127 -33.43 8.11 10.70
CA LYS A 127 -32.30 7.18 10.73
C LYS A 127 -31.40 7.57 11.89
N LEU A 128 -31.15 6.63 12.80
CA LEU A 128 -30.37 6.84 14.01
C LEU A 128 -29.22 5.82 14.09
N THR A 129 -28.06 6.30 14.50
CA THR A 129 -26.94 5.45 14.92
C THR A 129 -26.52 5.79 16.34
N ARG A 130 -25.91 4.84 17.05
CA ARG A 130 -25.43 5.01 18.42
C ARG A 130 -23.92 5.24 18.46
N ASN A 131 -23.48 5.92 19.52
CA ASN A 131 -22.06 5.92 19.86
C ASN A 131 -21.54 4.48 20.11
N PRO A 132 -20.24 4.24 19.99
CA PRO A 132 -19.65 2.99 20.44
C PRO A 132 -20.00 2.72 21.91
N PRO A 133 -19.99 1.45 22.34
CA PRO A 133 -20.21 1.10 23.75
C PRO A 133 -19.30 1.92 24.67
N TYR A 134 -19.87 2.39 25.78
CA TYR A 134 -19.20 3.23 26.79
C TYR A 134 -18.78 4.64 26.35
N PHE A 135 -19.25 5.13 25.19
CA PHE A 135 -19.03 6.52 24.78
C PHE A 135 -20.31 7.33 24.92
N GLU A 136 -20.24 8.45 25.65
CA GLU A 136 -21.33 9.40 25.80
C GLU A 136 -21.03 10.72 25.07
N THR A 137 -22.06 11.30 24.48
CA THR A 137 -21.99 12.61 23.83
C THR A 137 -21.94 13.71 24.89
N ILE A 138 -21.04 14.67 24.72
CA ILE A 138 -20.96 15.90 25.51
C ILE A 138 -21.66 17.00 24.73
N LEU A 139 -22.59 17.67 25.39
CA LEU A 139 -23.35 18.79 24.84
C LEU A 139 -22.91 20.10 25.50
N ASN A 140 -22.94 21.20 24.75
CA ASN A 140 -22.77 22.54 25.29
C ASN A 140 -24.10 23.05 25.91
N GLU A 141 -24.08 24.25 26.47
CA GLU A 141 -25.28 24.89 27.05
C GLU A 141 -26.43 25.09 26.04
N LYS A 142 -26.12 25.15 24.75
CA LYS A 142 -27.08 25.25 23.65
C LYS A 142 -27.62 23.91 23.17
N GLY A 143 -27.18 22.78 23.77
CA GLY A 143 -27.54 21.43 23.36
C GLY A 143 -26.84 20.96 22.08
N GLU A 144 -25.77 21.63 21.65
CA GLU A 144 -24.98 21.21 20.50
C GLU A 144 -23.92 20.21 20.93
N ARG A 145 -23.68 19.20 20.07
CA ARG A 145 -22.67 18.18 20.31
C ARG A 145 -21.27 18.76 20.10
N ILE A 146 -20.48 18.78 21.18
CA ILE A 146 -19.13 19.35 21.18
C ILE A 146 -18.03 18.30 21.28
N ALA A 147 -18.32 17.14 21.85
CA ALA A 147 -17.35 16.05 22.00
C ALA A 147 -18.05 14.73 22.31
N VAL A 148 -17.26 13.66 22.39
CA VAL A 148 -17.62 12.40 23.05
C VAL A 148 -16.58 12.10 24.13
N LYS A 149 -16.98 11.39 25.18
CA LYS A 149 -16.03 10.90 26.19
C LYS A 149 -16.28 9.44 26.51
N TYR A 150 -15.23 8.74 26.86
CA TYR A 150 -15.34 7.40 27.41
C TYR A 150 -15.85 7.47 28.85
N ASN A 151 -16.86 6.67 29.17
CA ASN A 151 -17.42 6.53 30.51
C ASN A 151 -17.79 5.06 30.74
N LYS A 152 -16.97 4.33 31.51
CA LYS A 152 -17.18 2.91 31.82
C LYS A 152 -18.50 2.60 32.50
N ASP A 153 -19.07 3.59 33.20
CA ASP A 153 -20.30 3.45 33.95
C ASP A 153 -21.53 3.90 33.17
N PHE A 154 -21.34 4.32 31.88
CA PHE A 154 -22.44 4.74 31.03
C PHE A 154 -23.26 3.53 30.58
N PRO A 155 -24.53 3.40 31.03
CA PRO A 155 -25.36 2.27 30.71
C PRO A 155 -25.69 2.29 29.20
N GLN A 156 -25.50 1.16 28.56
CA GLN A 156 -25.88 1.00 27.16
C GLN A 156 -26.65 -0.30 26.99
N GLU A 157 -27.87 -0.19 26.48
CA GLU A 157 -28.65 -1.34 26.04
C GLU A 157 -27.99 -2.00 24.83
N SER A 158 -27.70 -3.27 24.92
CA SER A 158 -27.05 -4.00 23.80
C SER A 158 -27.96 -4.14 22.58
N ASP A 159 -29.22 -4.41 22.79
CA ASP A 159 -30.21 -4.54 21.71
C ASP A 159 -30.72 -3.17 21.27
N ILE A 160 -30.52 -2.85 19.97
CA ILE A 160 -30.92 -1.57 19.40
C ILE A 160 -32.45 -1.35 19.41
N LEU A 161 -33.26 -2.40 19.36
CA LEU A 161 -34.72 -2.30 19.41
C LEU A 161 -35.18 -1.99 20.84
N LYS A 162 -34.62 -2.65 21.86
CA LYS A 162 -34.87 -2.33 23.26
C LYS A 162 -34.40 -0.92 23.56
N TRP A 163 -33.28 -0.50 23.01
CA TRP A 163 -32.79 0.86 23.14
C TRP A 163 -33.81 1.89 22.59
N VAL A 164 -34.41 1.66 21.44
CA VAL A 164 -35.47 2.53 20.89
C VAL A 164 -36.63 2.61 21.87
N ASP A 165 -37.02 1.52 22.49
CA ASP A 165 -38.14 1.47 23.44
C ASP A 165 -37.88 2.33 24.67
N THR A 166 -36.65 2.46 25.15
CA THR A 166 -36.28 3.24 26.34
C THR A 166 -36.64 4.72 26.24
N TRP A 167 -36.63 5.31 25.07
CA TRP A 167 -36.90 6.73 24.84
C TRP A 167 -38.19 7.01 24.04
N ARG A 168 -38.79 5.99 23.45
CA ARG A 168 -39.98 6.11 22.57
C ARG A 168 -41.15 6.81 23.27
N SER A 169 -41.50 6.41 24.46
CA SER A 169 -42.59 7.01 25.24
C SER A 169 -42.32 8.48 25.52
N LYS A 170 -41.09 8.81 25.92
CA LYS A 170 -40.66 10.21 26.14
C LYS A 170 -40.71 11.06 24.84
N PHE A 171 -40.40 10.44 23.73
CA PHE A 171 -40.53 11.14 22.43
C PHE A 171 -41.97 11.49 22.14
N GLN A 172 -42.89 10.55 22.29
CA GLN A 172 -44.31 10.75 22.03
C GLN A 172 -44.95 11.80 22.94
N GLU A 173 -44.49 11.88 24.20
CA GLU A 173 -44.92 12.92 25.16
C GLU A 173 -44.42 14.31 24.79
N LYS A 174 -43.18 14.42 24.30
CA LYS A 174 -42.56 15.73 23.99
C LYS A 174 -42.83 16.24 22.59
N VAL A 175 -43.01 15.34 21.64
CA VAL A 175 -43.19 15.66 20.24
C VAL A 175 -44.62 15.30 19.84
N SER A 176 -45.56 16.23 20.06
CA SER A 176 -46.99 16.03 19.75
C SER A 176 -47.23 15.98 18.24
N GLY A 177 -48.16 15.12 17.83
CA GLY A 177 -48.59 15.00 16.43
C GLY A 177 -47.72 14.12 15.52
N ILE A 178 -46.76 13.40 16.11
CA ILE A 178 -45.90 12.46 15.40
C ILE A 178 -46.01 11.08 16.05
N GLU A 179 -46.44 10.12 15.26
CA GLU A 179 -46.47 8.73 15.68
C GLU A 179 -45.29 7.95 15.06
N LEU A 180 -44.56 7.24 15.88
CA LEU A 180 -43.50 6.31 15.46
C LEU A 180 -44.13 4.96 15.14
N ASN A 181 -43.68 4.31 14.07
CA ASN A 181 -44.14 2.96 13.74
C ASN A 181 -43.87 1.98 14.90
N PRO A 182 -44.69 0.91 15.06
CA PRO A 182 -44.45 -0.13 16.04
C PRO A 182 -43.04 -0.70 15.94
N LEU A 183 -42.50 -1.16 17.06
CA LEU A 183 -41.12 -1.73 17.14
C LEU A 183 -40.90 -2.89 16.17
N GLU A 184 -41.94 -3.70 15.95
CA GLU A 184 -41.91 -4.85 15.03
C GLU A 184 -41.73 -4.45 13.55
N LYS A 185 -42.01 -3.19 13.21
CA LYS A 185 -41.86 -2.64 11.86
C LYS A 185 -40.56 -1.83 11.66
N LEU A 186 -39.72 -1.75 12.68
CA LEU A 186 -38.44 -1.07 12.56
C LEU A 186 -37.48 -1.89 11.69
N GLN A 187 -36.78 -1.22 10.83
CA GLN A 187 -35.73 -1.83 10.01
C GLN A 187 -34.36 -1.55 10.63
N LYS A 188 -33.50 -2.52 10.52
CA LYS A 188 -32.08 -2.40 10.92
C LYS A 188 -31.20 -2.46 9.66
N GLU A 189 -30.20 -1.66 9.66
CA GLU A 189 -29.15 -1.70 8.64
C GLU A 189 -27.79 -1.73 9.32
N ASP A 190 -26.89 -2.55 8.81
CA ASP A 190 -25.51 -2.58 9.23
C ASP A 190 -24.68 -1.72 8.27
N LEU A 191 -23.94 -0.79 8.82
CA LEU A 191 -23.07 0.12 8.09
C LEU A 191 -21.62 -0.23 8.33
N GLU A 192 -20.82 -0.04 7.29
CA GLU A 192 -19.38 -0.10 7.41
C GLU A 192 -18.85 1.16 8.08
N CYS A 193 -17.85 1.01 8.96
CA CYS A 193 -17.11 2.14 9.53
C CYS A 193 -16.42 2.95 8.44
N LEU A 194 -15.73 2.26 7.52
CA LEU A 194 -15.13 2.83 6.32
C LEU A 194 -15.54 1.98 5.11
N PRO A 195 -15.77 2.58 3.93
CA PRO A 195 -16.16 1.85 2.74
C PRO A 195 -15.09 0.84 2.30
N THR A 196 -15.46 -0.43 2.17
CA THR A 196 -14.55 -1.49 1.72
C THR A 196 -14.33 -1.52 0.21
N LYS A 197 -15.29 -1.02 -0.59
CA LYS A 197 -15.13 -0.89 -2.04
C LYS A 197 -14.22 0.27 -2.37
N PHE A 198 -13.27 0.02 -3.30
CA PHE A 198 -12.27 1.04 -3.66
C PHE A 198 -12.91 2.32 -4.21
N GLU A 199 -13.88 2.20 -5.09
CA GLU A 199 -14.55 3.35 -5.72
C GLU A 199 -15.27 4.22 -4.68
N ASP A 200 -15.97 3.60 -3.73
CA ASP A 200 -16.69 4.29 -2.66
C ASP A 200 -15.69 4.98 -1.71
N PHE A 201 -14.59 4.28 -1.35
CA PHE A 201 -13.53 4.85 -0.53
C PHE A 201 -12.83 6.03 -1.23
N ALA A 202 -12.47 5.86 -2.50
CA ALA A 202 -11.81 6.90 -3.28
C ALA A 202 -12.73 8.13 -3.46
N ASN A 203 -13.99 7.91 -3.83
CA ASN A 203 -14.96 8.99 -3.97
C ASN A 203 -15.20 9.77 -2.68
N LEU A 204 -15.05 9.13 -1.53
CA LEU A 204 -15.27 9.76 -0.24
C LEU A 204 -14.04 10.45 0.32
N PHE A 205 -12.87 9.81 0.21
CA PHE A 205 -11.68 10.24 0.93
C PHE A 205 -10.50 10.67 0.05
N LEU A 206 -10.53 10.44 -1.26
CA LEU A 206 -9.42 10.81 -2.13
C LEU A 206 -9.77 11.95 -3.09
N ASP A 207 -8.83 12.88 -3.22
CA ASP A 207 -8.81 13.92 -4.24
C ASP A 207 -7.42 13.88 -4.91
N GLY A 208 -7.33 13.13 -6.00
CA GLY A 208 -6.05 12.78 -6.62
C GLY A 208 -5.13 12.05 -5.63
N LEU A 209 -4.00 12.67 -5.28
CA LEU A 209 -3.04 12.12 -4.31
C LEU A 209 -3.25 12.64 -2.88
N ASN A 210 -4.21 13.53 -2.67
CA ASN A 210 -4.51 14.13 -1.39
C ASN A 210 -5.72 13.47 -0.74
N ILE A 211 -5.84 13.69 0.57
CA ILE A 211 -7.01 13.23 1.33
C ILE A 211 -8.02 14.38 1.44
N LYS A 212 -9.26 14.09 1.14
CA LYS A 212 -10.41 14.94 1.46
C LYS A 212 -11.24 14.34 2.59
N ASN A 213 -12.08 15.14 3.24
CA ASN A 213 -12.89 14.71 4.38
C ASN A 213 -12.05 14.06 5.50
N ALA A 214 -10.88 14.62 5.78
CA ALA A 214 -9.92 14.09 6.75
C ALA A 214 -10.53 13.96 8.16
N LEU A 215 -11.26 14.99 8.61
CA LEU A 215 -11.89 14.98 9.93
C LEU A 215 -12.92 13.85 10.05
N LEU A 216 -13.70 13.61 9.00
CA LEU A 216 -14.65 12.54 8.95
C LEU A 216 -13.98 11.17 9.07
N PHE A 217 -12.88 10.96 8.34
CA PHE A 217 -12.07 9.76 8.46
C PHE A 217 -11.58 9.56 9.90
N GLN A 218 -11.02 10.61 10.52
CA GLN A 218 -10.51 10.56 11.88
C GLN A 218 -11.60 10.25 12.91
N ARG A 219 -12.79 10.83 12.77
CA ARG A 219 -13.94 10.54 13.64
C ARG A 219 -14.39 9.09 13.55
N ARG A 220 -14.34 8.49 12.36
CA ARG A 220 -14.74 7.10 12.16
C ARG A 220 -13.80 6.10 12.81
N ILE A 221 -12.51 6.39 12.82
CA ILE A 221 -11.47 5.53 13.41
C ILE A 221 -11.13 5.89 14.86
N GLN A 222 -11.86 6.84 15.43
CA GLN A 222 -11.65 7.32 16.78
C GLN A 222 -11.67 6.19 17.81
N GLY A 223 -10.62 6.13 18.65
CA GLY A 223 -10.51 5.10 19.68
C GLY A 223 -9.94 3.76 19.22
N LEU A 224 -9.67 3.59 17.91
CA LEU A 224 -9.23 2.32 17.34
C LEU A 224 -7.72 2.20 17.13
N VAL A 225 -6.98 3.30 17.21
CA VAL A 225 -5.56 3.35 16.87
C VAL A 225 -4.72 3.75 18.06
N SER A 226 -3.62 3.06 18.28
CA SER A 226 -2.51 3.46 19.15
C SER A 226 -1.26 3.59 18.28
N TYR A 227 -0.48 4.65 18.46
CA TYR A 227 0.75 4.88 17.74
C TYR A 227 1.85 5.39 18.65
N TYR A 228 2.90 4.63 18.74
CA TYR A 228 4.09 5.00 19.47
C TYR A 228 5.34 4.98 18.60
N LYS A 229 6.05 6.10 18.54
CA LYS A 229 7.38 6.17 17.94
C LYS A 229 8.40 5.63 18.94
N GLY A 230 8.56 4.31 18.97
CA GLY A 230 9.23 3.62 20.07
C GLY A 230 10.74 3.59 20.05
N ALA A 231 11.41 4.09 19.00
CA ALA A 231 12.87 4.00 18.92
C ALA A 231 13.54 5.32 19.28
N ASP A 232 14.46 5.27 20.23
CA ASP A 232 15.46 6.32 20.41
C ASP A 232 16.28 6.45 19.10
N GLU A 233 16.32 7.64 18.53
CA GLU A 233 17.03 7.92 17.28
C GLU A 233 18.52 7.49 17.32
N ARG A 234 19.10 7.42 18.53
CA ARG A 234 20.46 6.93 18.75
C ARG A 234 20.62 5.43 18.52
N LEU A 235 19.51 4.68 18.56
CA LEU A 235 19.51 3.23 18.38
C LEU A 235 19.31 2.81 16.93
N VAL A 236 18.93 3.74 16.06
CA VAL A 236 18.66 3.49 14.64
C VAL A 236 19.70 4.19 13.80
N ALA A 237 20.23 3.52 12.77
CA ALA A 237 21.16 4.15 11.84
C ALA A 237 20.47 5.28 11.07
N LYS A 238 21.19 6.40 10.89
CA LYS A 238 20.70 7.54 10.12
C LYS A 238 20.90 7.28 8.62
N GLU A 239 19.85 7.45 7.85
CA GLU A 239 19.98 7.45 6.39
C GLU A 239 20.67 8.72 5.90
N VAL A 240 21.61 8.54 4.97
CA VAL A 240 22.35 9.64 4.34
C VAL A 240 21.62 10.00 3.05
N ASN A 241 21.38 11.32 2.84
CA ASN A 241 20.79 11.87 1.63
C ASN A 241 19.45 11.20 1.19
N PRO A 242 18.43 11.11 2.06
CA PRO A 242 17.18 10.43 1.75
C PRO A 242 16.45 11.00 0.51
N ASP A 243 16.69 12.27 0.18
CA ASP A 243 16.13 12.92 -1.02
C ASP A 243 16.86 12.54 -2.31
N LYS A 244 18.02 11.89 -2.23
CA LYS A 244 18.86 11.48 -3.36
C LYS A 244 18.91 9.95 -3.55
N ARG A 245 17.93 9.24 -3.03
CA ARG A 245 17.88 7.77 -3.20
C ARG A 245 17.82 7.32 -4.65
N LEU A 246 17.16 8.12 -5.50
CA LEU A 246 16.87 7.73 -6.88
C LEU A 246 18.07 7.92 -7.79
N VAL A 247 18.54 6.84 -8.38
CA VAL A 247 19.61 6.82 -9.39
C VAL A 247 19.00 6.52 -10.75
N LYS A 248 18.89 7.54 -11.60
CA LYS A 248 18.38 7.43 -12.98
C LYS A 248 19.52 7.00 -13.90
N VAL A 249 19.39 5.85 -14.56
CA VAL A 249 20.41 5.29 -15.43
C VAL A 249 19.87 5.22 -16.86
N PRO A 250 20.41 6.00 -17.81
CA PRO A 250 20.01 5.94 -19.21
C PRO A 250 20.30 4.58 -19.82
N MET A 251 19.33 4.05 -20.60
CA MET A 251 19.52 2.81 -21.36
C MET A 251 20.57 3.01 -22.45
N SER A 252 21.37 1.98 -22.72
CA SER A 252 22.17 1.89 -23.95
C SER A 252 21.27 1.75 -25.17
N THR A 253 21.81 2.04 -26.36
CA THR A 253 21.07 1.84 -27.62
C THR A 253 20.64 0.38 -27.82
N PRO A 254 21.51 -0.64 -27.61
CA PRO A 254 21.09 -2.04 -27.69
C PRO A 254 19.97 -2.39 -26.70
N GLN A 255 20.07 -1.92 -25.47
CA GLN A 255 19.05 -2.15 -24.44
C GLN A 255 17.72 -1.49 -24.82
N PHE A 256 17.74 -0.27 -25.31
CA PHE A 256 16.56 0.47 -25.76
C PHE A 256 15.80 -0.27 -26.87
N LEU A 257 16.50 -0.71 -27.92
CA LEU A 257 15.87 -1.44 -29.02
C LEU A 257 15.22 -2.74 -28.54
N ARG A 258 15.91 -3.47 -27.66
CA ARG A 258 15.40 -4.71 -27.08
C ARG A 258 14.20 -4.47 -26.15
N TYR A 259 14.25 -3.39 -25.38
CA TYR A 259 13.13 -2.95 -24.55
C TYR A 259 11.88 -2.70 -25.41
N LEU A 260 12.00 -1.99 -26.54
CA LEU A 260 10.87 -1.71 -27.41
C LEU A 260 10.23 -3.00 -27.97
N GLU A 261 11.03 -3.99 -28.38
CA GLU A 261 10.52 -5.29 -28.84
C GLU A 261 9.70 -6.00 -27.73
N LYS A 262 10.27 -6.08 -26.53
CA LYS A 262 9.61 -6.72 -25.38
C LYS A 262 8.35 -5.95 -24.98
N ARG A 263 8.41 -4.61 -24.99
CA ARG A 263 7.26 -3.76 -24.62
C ARG A 263 6.09 -3.89 -25.59
N TRP A 264 6.39 -3.97 -26.87
CA TRP A 264 5.35 -4.19 -27.88
C TRP A 264 4.62 -5.53 -27.68
N LYS A 265 5.37 -6.61 -27.43
CA LYS A 265 4.78 -7.92 -27.11
C LYS A 265 3.86 -7.84 -25.88
N GLU A 266 4.28 -7.16 -24.82
CA GLU A 266 3.47 -6.96 -23.60
C GLU A 266 2.18 -6.19 -23.89
N ILE A 267 2.24 -5.08 -24.63
CA ILE A 267 1.06 -4.29 -25.00
C ILE A 267 0.06 -5.14 -25.79
N GLN A 268 0.53 -5.98 -26.71
CA GLN A 268 -0.34 -6.89 -27.46
C GLN A 268 -1.01 -7.95 -26.57
N MET A 269 -0.30 -8.46 -25.58
CA MET A 269 -0.86 -9.41 -24.61
C MET A 269 -1.94 -8.76 -23.72
N ASP A 270 -1.70 -7.53 -23.26
CA ASP A 270 -2.63 -6.79 -22.42
C ASP A 270 -3.91 -6.40 -23.18
N SER A 271 -3.78 -6.00 -24.46
CA SER A 271 -4.93 -5.63 -25.31
C SER A 271 -5.90 -6.80 -25.54
N LYS A 272 -5.40 -8.03 -25.68
CA LYS A 272 -6.22 -9.24 -25.83
C LYS A 272 -7.04 -9.57 -24.57
N LYS A 273 -6.63 -9.10 -23.38
CA LYS A 273 -7.28 -9.40 -22.12
C LYS A 273 -8.37 -8.40 -21.71
N GLY A 274 -8.65 -7.39 -22.53
CA GLY A 274 -9.78 -6.45 -22.38
C GLY A 274 -9.76 -5.66 -21.06
N ARG A 275 -8.60 -5.21 -20.60
CA ARG A 275 -8.43 -4.64 -19.25
C ARG A 275 -8.57 -3.13 -19.23
N SER A 276 -9.26 -2.63 -18.20
CA SER A 276 -9.45 -1.20 -17.92
C SER A 276 -8.20 -0.63 -17.24
N LYS A 277 -7.78 0.57 -17.66
CA LYS A 277 -6.71 1.34 -16.99
C LYS A 277 -7.34 2.18 -15.88
N THR A 278 -6.99 1.90 -14.62
CA THR A 278 -7.32 2.80 -13.51
C THR A 278 -6.16 3.74 -13.19
N GLU A 279 -6.43 4.88 -12.54
CA GLU A 279 -5.39 5.85 -12.17
C GLU A 279 -4.30 5.27 -11.24
N LEU A 280 -4.61 4.21 -10.50
CA LEU A 280 -3.69 3.52 -9.59
C LEU A 280 -3.09 2.24 -10.17
N GLY A 281 -3.22 2.00 -11.47
CA GLY A 281 -2.55 0.90 -12.17
C GLY A 281 -3.07 -0.50 -11.81
N GLU A 282 -4.34 -0.66 -11.48
CA GLU A 282 -4.89 -1.87 -10.86
C GLU A 282 -5.06 -3.08 -11.76
N ASP A 283 -5.10 -2.91 -13.09
CA ASP A 283 -5.49 -3.96 -14.03
C ASP A 283 -4.35 -4.59 -14.84
N PHE A 284 -3.09 -4.44 -14.40
CA PHE A 284 -1.98 -5.12 -15.07
C PHE A 284 -1.80 -6.55 -14.51
N SER A 285 -1.98 -7.55 -15.34
CA SER A 285 -1.90 -8.95 -14.94
C SER A 285 -0.53 -9.40 -14.47
N SER A 286 0.51 -8.71 -14.90
CA SER A 286 1.89 -9.11 -14.67
C SER A 286 2.79 -7.97 -14.16
N TYR A 287 2.23 -6.80 -13.86
CA TYR A 287 3.02 -5.61 -13.50
C TYR A 287 4.21 -5.38 -14.46
N ARG A 288 3.96 -5.58 -15.76
CA ARG A 288 4.96 -5.43 -16.84
C ARG A 288 6.24 -6.25 -16.57
N THR A 289 6.11 -7.51 -16.17
CA THR A 289 7.26 -8.34 -15.76
C THR A 289 8.31 -8.46 -16.87
N ILE A 290 7.89 -8.67 -18.12
CA ILE A 290 8.79 -8.87 -19.27
C ILE A 290 9.66 -7.63 -19.50
N THR A 291 9.07 -6.44 -19.47
CA THR A 291 9.82 -5.20 -19.69
C THR A 291 10.60 -4.75 -18.45
N ARG A 292 10.19 -5.15 -17.24
CA ARG A 292 11.00 -4.94 -16.02
C ARG A 292 12.32 -5.72 -16.10
N LEU A 293 12.28 -6.97 -16.56
CA LEU A 293 13.47 -7.77 -16.80
C LEU A 293 14.38 -7.09 -17.83
N ALA A 294 13.83 -6.59 -18.96
CA ALA A 294 14.57 -5.84 -19.97
C ALA A 294 15.16 -4.50 -19.45
N CYS A 295 14.55 -3.89 -18.43
CA CYS A 295 15.13 -2.75 -17.72
C CYS A 295 16.36 -3.13 -16.89
N ASN A 296 16.45 -4.39 -16.42
CA ASN A 296 17.61 -4.87 -15.67
C ASN A 296 18.73 -5.30 -16.61
N PHE A 297 18.42 -6.16 -17.56
CA PHE A 297 19.41 -6.70 -18.49
C PHE A 297 18.77 -7.00 -19.86
N ALA A 298 19.36 -6.48 -20.92
CA ALA A 298 18.94 -6.79 -22.28
C ALA A 298 19.65 -8.04 -22.77
N LEU A 299 18.93 -9.15 -22.91
CA LEU A 299 19.51 -10.39 -23.45
C LEU A 299 20.06 -10.16 -24.85
N PRO A 300 21.29 -10.62 -25.12
CA PRO A 300 21.86 -10.62 -26.47
C PRO A 300 20.95 -11.34 -27.47
N PRO A 301 20.85 -10.86 -28.72
CA PRO A 301 19.95 -11.45 -29.72
C PRO A 301 20.21 -12.95 -29.97
N GLU A 302 21.47 -13.39 -29.89
CA GLU A 302 21.86 -14.78 -30.04
C GLU A 302 21.31 -15.72 -28.96
N LEU A 303 20.99 -15.19 -27.78
CA LEU A 303 20.42 -15.96 -26.64
C LEU A 303 18.90 -15.91 -26.60
N ASP A 304 18.25 -15.02 -27.34
CA ASP A 304 16.79 -14.85 -27.38
C ASP A 304 16.16 -15.53 -28.63
N GLN A 305 16.87 -16.50 -29.25
CA GLN A 305 16.57 -17.03 -30.60
C GLN A 305 15.39 -17.99 -30.72
N LYS A 306 14.60 -18.21 -29.71
CA LYS A 306 13.38 -19.00 -29.91
C LYS A 306 12.18 -18.09 -30.18
N ASP A 307 11.91 -17.83 -31.46
CA ASP A 307 10.59 -17.42 -31.92
C ASP A 307 9.57 -18.50 -31.52
N ILE A 308 9.01 -18.36 -30.33
CA ILE A 308 7.86 -19.15 -29.96
C ILE A 308 6.70 -18.62 -30.78
N SER A 309 6.30 -19.44 -31.76
CA SER A 309 5.14 -19.24 -32.59
C SER A 309 3.90 -18.94 -31.74
N LYS A 310 3.23 -17.94 -32.09
CA LYS A 310 2.10 -17.12 -31.67
C LYS A 310 1.00 -17.69 -30.77
N GLU A 311 0.99 -18.92 -30.28
CA GLU A 311 -0.26 -19.47 -29.75
C GLU A 311 -0.32 -19.93 -28.28
N GLN A 312 0.80 -20.20 -27.60
CA GLN A 312 0.76 -20.65 -26.19
C GLN A 312 2.05 -20.34 -25.44
N LEU A 313 2.28 -19.10 -25.00
CA LEU A 313 3.26 -18.84 -23.96
C LEU A 313 2.65 -19.18 -22.61
N GLN A 314 2.90 -20.37 -22.10
CA GLN A 314 2.69 -20.71 -20.70
C GLN A 314 3.85 -20.12 -19.87
N GLU A 315 3.59 -19.80 -18.63
CA GLU A 315 4.58 -19.22 -17.70
C GLU A 315 5.81 -20.14 -17.53
N GLU A 316 5.62 -21.44 -17.67
CA GLU A 316 6.66 -22.48 -17.64
C GLU A 316 7.66 -22.39 -18.82
N ASP A 317 7.21 -22.04 -20.03
CA ASP A 317 8.08 -21.90 -21.19
C ASP A 317 8.99 -20.69 -21.10
N PHE A 318 8.50 -19.61 -20.48
CA PHE A 318 9.27 -18.41 -20.23
C PHE A 318 10.38 -18.65 -19.19
N GLN A 319 10.06 -19.35 -18.09
CA GLN A 319 11.05 -19.72 -17.06
C GLN A 319 12.15 -20.61 -17.60
N LYS A 320 11.81 -21.53 -18.50
CA LYS A 320 12.80 -22.42 -19.16
C LYS A 320 13.76 -21.63 -20.04
N GLN A 321 13.26 -20.67 -20.82
CA GLN A 321 14.12 -19.81 -21.64
C GLN A 321 15.08 -18.96 -20.81
N GLU A 322 14.60 -18.44 -19.67
CA GLU A 322 15.46 -17.70 -18.74
C GLU A 322 16.61 -18.58 -18.20
N LEU A 323 16.30 -19.82 -17.86
CA LEU A 323 17.32 -20.76 -17.38
C LEU A 323 18.34 -21.11 -18.45
N ASP A 324 17.89 -21.42 -19.67
CA ASP A 324 18.78 -21.74 -20.80
C ASP A 324 19.72 -20.56 -21.11
N ALA A 325 19.21 -19.32 -21.13
CA ALA A 325 20.02 -18.13 -21.34
C ALA A 325 21.01 -17.86 -20.20
N PHE A 326 20.63 -18.11 -18.96
CA PHE A 326 21.50 -18.00 -17.80
C PHE A 326 22.65 -19.01 -17.85
N GLU A 327 22.37 -20.25 -18.25
CA GLU A 327 23.39 -21.29 -18.43
C GLU A 327 24.39 -20.90 -19.51
N GLU A 328 23.95 -20.37 -20.66
CA GLU A 328 24.84 -19.93 -21.74
C GLU A 328 25.74 -18.76 -21.32
N ILE A 329 25.18 -17.76 -20.61
CA ILE A 329 25.99 -16.66 -20.06
C ILE A 329 26.99 -17.19 -19.02
N SER A 330 26.61 -18.19 -18.23
CA SER A 330 27.48 -18.79 -17.21
C SER A 330 28.67 -19.57 -17.77
N LYS A 331 28.58 -20.07 -19.03
CA LYS A 331 29.69 -20.76 -19.70
C LYS A 331 30.81 -19.79 -20.09
N ASP A 332 30.49 -18.59 -20.53
CA ASP A 332 31.46 -17.53 -20.84
C ASP A 332 30.97 -16.15 -20.36
N PRO A 333 31.01 -15.89 -19.05
CA PRO A 333 30.50 -14.64 -18.51
C PRO A 333 31.31 -13.41 -18.94
N ARG A 334 32.59 -13.58 -19.32
CA ARG A 334 33.43 -12.47 -19.77
C ARG A 334 32.95 -11.85 -21.08
N LYS A 335 32.33 -12.64 -21.95
CA LYS A 335 31.74 -12.17 -23.20
C LYS A 335 30.67 -11.08 -23.00
N PHE A 336 29.96 -11.12 -21.87
CA PHE A 336 28.78 -10.28 -21.65
C PHE A 336 28.90 -9.36 -20.41
N LEU A 337 29.64 -9.77 -19.37
CA LEU A 337 29.55 -9.19 -18.03
C LEU A 337 30.79 -8.41 -17.57
N THR A 338 31.79 -8.19 -18.44
CA THR A 338 32.90 -7.27 -18.14
C THR A 338 32.39 -5.83 -18.06
N LEU A 339 33.11 -4.92 -17.38
CA LEU A 339 32.73 -3.51 -17.26
C LEU A 339 32.38 -2.85 -18.61
N GLU A 340 33.14 -3.22 -19.66
CA GLU A 340 32.96 -2.70 -21.01
C GLU A 340 31.67 -3.25 -21.67
N ASN A 341 31.52 -4.57 -21.66
CA ASN A 341 30.40 -5.24 -22.31
C ASN A 341 29.09 -5.01 -21.57
N LEU A 342 29.13 -4.95 -20.24
CA LEU A 342 27.96 -4.71 -19.40
C LEU A 342 27.30 -3.36 -19.70
N ASN A 343 28.07 -2.35 -20.15
CA ASN A 343 27.51 -1.08 -20.58
C ASN A 343 26.52 -1.22 -21.74
N ASN A 344 26.69 -2.23 -22.61
CA ASN A 344 25.77 -2.47 -23.72
C ASN A 344 24.48 -3.17 -23.30
N TYR A 345 24.57 -4.11 -22.34
CA TYR A 345 23.46 -4.98 -21.96
C TYR A 345 22.73 -4.53 -20.70
N SER A 346 23.44 -3.91 -19.76
CA SER A 346 22.90 -3.44 -18.47
C SER A 346 23.67 -2.26 -17.88
N PRO A 347 23.48 -1.04 -18.40
CA PRO A 347 24.03 0.16 -17.74
C PRO A 347 23.65 0.25 -16.25
N LYS A 348 22.49 -0.26 -15.87
CA LYS A 348 22.01 -0.29 -14.48
C LYS A 348 22.91 -1.17 -13.59
N MET A 349 23.16 -2.42 -13.98
CA MET A 349 24.05 -3.30 -13.20
C MET A 349 25.49 -2.75 -13.19
N LEU A 350 25.93 -2.13 -14.26
CA LEU A 350 27.21 -1.44 -14.31
C LEU A 350 27.29 -0.31 -13.27
N GLU A 351 26.23 0.50 -13.18
CA GLU A 351 26.20 1.61 -12.23
C GLU A 351 26.18 1.09 -10.77
N ILE A 352 25.41 0.03 -10.50
CA ILE A 352 25.44 -0.65 -9.18
C ILE A 352 26.84 -1.13 -8.86
N LEU A 353 27.48 -1.82 -9.79
CA LEU A 353 28.86 -2.34 -9.63
C LEU A 353 29.88 -1.21 -9.38
N LYS A 354 29.78 -0.09 -10.10
CA LYS A 354 30.65 1.08 -9.89
C LYS A 354 30.46 1.65 -8.48
N ASN A 355 29.20 1.79 -8.03
CA ASN A 355 28.90 2.28 -6.68
C ASN A 355 29.45 1.32 -5.61
N ILE A 356 29.29 0.01 -5.77
CA ILE A 356 29.85 -0.97 -4.86
C ILE A 356 31.39 -0.85 -4.81
N LYS A 357 32.06 -0.82 -5.95
CA LYS A 357 33.52 -0.70 -6.00
C LYS A 357 34.04 0.59 -5.35
N LYS A 358 33.30 1.68 -5.48
CA LYS A 358 33.62 2.96 -4.86
C LYS A 358 33.47 2.94 -3.33
N GLU A 359 32.41 2.29 -2.84
CA GLU A 359 31.96 2.40 -1.44
C GLU A 359 32.47 1.23 -0.58
N ILE A 360 32.95 0.13 -1.18
CA ILE A 360 33.34 -1.06 -0.42
C ILE A 360 34.59 -0.87 0.45
N GLY A 361 35.45 0.08 0.08
CA GLY A 361 36.71 0.35 0.78
C GLY A 361 37.80 -0.65 0.45
N ASP A 362 38.98 -0.41 1.00
CA ASP A 362 40.19 -1.21 0.83
C ASP A 362 40.61 -1.91 2.12
N GLY A 363 41.16 -3.12 1.99
CA GLY A 363 41.84 -3.79 3.09
C GLY A 363 40.93 -4.66 3.96
N PRO A 364 41.34 -5.05 5.16
CA PRO A 364 40.71 -6.14 5.92
C PRO A 364 39.29 -5.80 6.42
N TYR A 365 38.85 -4.57 6.28
CA TYR A 365 37.55 -4.09 6.76
C TYR A 365 36.70 -3.54 5.62
N PHE A 366 36.13 -4.44 4.81
CA PHE A 366 35.21 -4.04 3.77
C PHE A 366 33.89 -3.51 4.35
N ASN A 367 33.37 -2.42 3.77
CA ASN A 367 32.06 -1.89 4.08
C ASN A 367 30.96 -2.84 3.60
N LYS A 368 30.04 -3.20 4.48
CA LYS A 368 28.95 -4.13 4.15
C LYS A 368 27.94 -3.49 3.21
N GLN A 369 27.62 -4.23 2.14
CA GLN A 369 26.69 -3.87 1.09
C GLN A 369 25.49 -4.81 1.14
N PHE A 370 24.29 -4.28 1.05
CA PHE A 370 23.07 -5.06 0.90
C PHE A 370 22.42 -4.76 -0.44
N ILE A 371 22.16 -5.78 -1.24
CA ILE A 371 21.55 -5.69 -2.56
C ILE A 371 20.20 -6.40 -2.50
N TYR A 372 19.15 -5.70 -2.88
CA TYR A 372 17.82 -6.27 -3.01
C TYR A 372 17.41 -6.32 -4.47
N SER A 373 17.05 -7.52 -4.95
CA SER A 373 16.44 -7.74 -6.25
C SER A 373 15.13 -8.52 -6.10
N PHE A 374 14.11 -8.12 -6.83
CA PHE A 374 12.84 -8.86 -6.86
C PHE A 374 12.98 -10.17 -7.64
N PHE A 375 13.83 -10.19 -8.65
CA PHE A 375 14.10 -11.35 -9.51
C PHE A 375 15.22 -12.20 -8.94
N THR A 376 15.05 -13.53 -9.02
CA THR A 376 15.98 -14.46 -8.34
C THR A 376 17.06 -15.02 -9.27
N THR A 377 16.78 -15.21 -10.54
CA THR A 377 17.64 -15.89 -11.52
C THR A 377 18.26 -14.93 -12.53
N LEU A 378 17.89 -15.08 -13.78
CA LEU A 378 18.32 -14.21 -14.86
C LEU A 378 17.76 -12.79 -14.63
N GLU A 379 18.46 -11.78 -15.11
CA GLU A 379 18.18 -10.34 -14.95
C GLU A 379 17.98 -9.88 -13.48
N GLY A 380 18.35 -10.70 -12.50
CA GLY A 380 18.22 -10.41 -11.08
C GLY A 380 19.42 -10.82 -10.24
N ALA A 381 19.16 -11.33 -9.03
CA ALA A 381 20.18 -11.68 -8.03
C ALA A 381 21.22 -12.68 -8.55
N GLY A 382 20.81 -13.69 -9.33
CA GLY A 382 21.71 -14.71 -9.88
C GLY A 382 22.69 -14.13 -10.89
N LEU A 383 22.17 -13.39 -11.90
CA LEU A 383 23.02 -12.75 -12.90
C LEU A 383 23.95 -11.71 -12.29
N PHE A 384 23.48 -10.93 -11.31
CA PHE A 384 24.31 -9.95 -10.64
C PHE A 384 25.45 -10.62 -9.84
N GLY A 385 25.23 -11.83 -9.31
CA GLY A 385 26.30 -12.64 -8.74
C GLY A 385 27.42 -12.94 -9.75
N LEU A 386 27.07 -13.35 -10.99
CA LEU A 386 28.06 -13.55 -12.06
C LEU A 386 28.75 -12.24 -12.49
N VAL A 387 28.02 -11.10 -12.48
CA VAL A 387 28.64 -9.78 -12.71
C VAL A 387 29.72 -9.51 -11.66
N LEU A 388 29.44 -9.78 -10.39
CA LEU A 388 30.42 -9.60 -9.33
C LEU A 388 31.64 -10.52 -9.52
N GLU A 389 31.44 -11.82 -9.80
CA GLU A 389 32.55 -12.79 -10.05
C GLU A 389 33.43 -12.37 -11.22
N THR A 390 32.80 -11.94 -12.32
CA THR A 390 33.53 -11.51 -13.52
C THR A 390 34.38 -10.27 -13.28
N ASN A 391 34.02 -9.45 -12.27
CA ASN A 391 34.64 -8.16 -12.00
C ASN A 391 35.41 -8.07 -10.70
N GLY A 392 35.92 -9.22 -10.18
CA GLY A 392 36.91 -9.27 -9.12
C GLY A 392 36.39 -9.57 -7.72
N PHE A 393 35.14 -9.96 -7.59
CA PHE A 393 34.57 -10.48 -6.34
C PHE A 393 34.54 -12.00 -6.35
N GLN A 394 34.30 -12.62 -5.20
CA GLN A 394 34.25 -14.06 -5.08
C GLN A 394 32.95 -14.50 -4.40
N LYS A 395 32.32 -15.57 -4.88
CA LYS A 395 31.15 -16.14 -4.20
C LYS A 395 31.60 -16.82 -2.92
N TYR A 396 31.07 -16.44 -1.78
CA TYR A 396 31.32 -17.11 -0.51
C TYR A 396 30.61 -18.46 -0.50
N LYS A 397 31.35 -19.53 -0.32
CA LYS A 397 30.84 -20.89 -0.34
C LYS A 397 31.15 -21.59 0.97
N LEU A 398 30.19 -22.39 1.42
CA LEU A 398 30.36 -23.38 2.47
C LEU A 398 30.41 -24.76 1.83
N ILE A 399 31.36 -25.58 2.24
CA ILE A 399 31.44 -26.98 1.81
C ILE A 399 31.15 -27.91 2.99
N LYS A 400 30.69 -29.12 2.71
CA LYS A 400 30.48 -30.15 3.72
C LYS A 400 31.62 -31.17 3.68
N GLU A 401 32.40 -31.20 4.73
CA GLU A 401 33.38 -32.26 4.96
C GLU A 401 32.90 -33.17 6.08
N GLN A 402 32.72 -34.45 5.80
CA GLN A 402 32.19 -35.45 6.76
C GLN A 402 30.85 -35.02 7.43
N GLY A 403 29.98 -34.32 6.68
CA GLY A 403 28.68 -33.84 7.17
C GLY A 403 28.73 -32.52 7.93
N ILE A 404 29.92 -31.94 8.16
CA ILE A 404 30.12 -30.68 8.87
C ILE A 404 30.40 -29.55 7.87
N TYR A 405 29.77 -28.41 8.05
CA TYR A 405 30.05 -27.22 7.23
C TYR A 405 31.37 -26.57 7.63
N ILE A 406 32.19 -26.21 6.64
CA ILE A 406 33.38 -25.38 6.78
C ILE A 406 33.46 -24.34 5.68
N GLU A 407 34.27 -23.28 5.88
CA GLU A 407 34.59 -22.30 4.84
C GLU A 407 35.33 -22.98 3.70
N ASP A 408 34.96 -22.74 2.45
CA ASP A 408 35.65 -23.31 1.28
C ASP A 408 37.12 -22.87 1.24
N PRO A 409 38.08 -23.80 1.34
CA PRO A 409 39.51 -23.48 1.35
C PRO A 409 40.02 -22.81 0.05
N SER A 410 39.26 -22.89 -1.04
CA SER A 410 39.63 -22.30 -2.33
C SER A 410 39.42 -20.77 -2.38
N LEU A 411 38.81 -20.18 -1.36
CA LEU A 411 38.60 -18.73 -1.27
C LEU A 411 39.95 -17.99 -1.17
N LYS A 412 40.21 -17.08 -2.12
CA LYS A 412 41.46 -16.32 -2.19
C LYS A 412 41.50 -15.26 -1.09
N PRO A 413 42.61 -15.16 -0.34
CA PRO A 413 42.78 -14.15 0.70
C PRO A 413 42.68 -12.72 0.16
N GLY A 414 42.10 -11.82 0.97
CA GLY A 414 41.96 -10.37 0.62
C GLY A 414 40.99 -10.06 -0.47
N VAL A 415 40.24 -11.03 -1.05
CA VAL A 415 39.24 -10.80 -2.06
C VAL A 415 37.85 -10.66 -1.39
N PRO A 416 37.15 -9.55 -1.61
CA PRO A 416 35.79 -9.36 -1.06
C PRO A 416 34.82 -10.38 -1.64
N CYS A 417 33.99 -10.95 -0.76
CA CYS A 417 33.06 -12.00 -1.12
C CYS A 417 31.59 -11.52 -1.04
N TYR A 418 30.77 -12.16 -1.87
CA TYR A 418 29.33 -12.00 -1.83
C TYR A 418 28.62 -13.32 -1.53
N ALA A 419 27.41 -13.22 -0.96
CA ALA A 419 26.50 -14.36 -0.83
C ALA A 419 25.13 -13.98 -1.40
N VAL A 420 24.46 -14.96 -2.06
CA VAL A 420 23.08 -14.85 -2.48
C VAL A 420 22.22 -15.59 -1.47
N TYR A 421 21.34 -14.85 -0.79
CA TYR A 421 20.41 -15.40 0.19
C TYR A 421 19.17 -15.93 -0.53
N SER A 422 19.35 -17.04 -1.20
CA SER A 422 18.32 -17.81 -1.90
C SER A 422 18.66 -19.29 -1.75
N GLY A 423 17.69 -20.17 -1.92
CA GLY A 423 17.93 -21.61 -1.91
C GLY A 423 17.13 -22.37 -0.86
N GLU A 424 17.09 -23.67 -1.03
CA GLU A 424 16.28 -24.58 -0.23
C GLU A 424 16.91 -24.96 1.10
N ASN A 425 18.23 -24.84 1.22
CA ASN A 425 18.98 -25.23 2.42
C ASN A 425 18.90 -24.13 3.49
N VAL A 426 18.01 -24.33 4.45
CA VAL A 426 17.75 -23.37 5.54
C VAL A 426 18.97 -23.16 6.43
N ASP A 427 19.71 -24.22 6.75
CA ASP A 427 20.89 -24.15 7.63
C ASP A 427 22.01 -23.33 7.01
N GLU A 428 22.32 -23.57 5.74
CA GLU A 428 23.37 -22.83 5.01
C GLU A 428 23.04 -21.34 4.91
N ARG A 429 21.77 -21.00 4.63
CA ARG A 429 21.32 -19.60 4.60
C ARG A 429 21.53 -18.91 5.94
N ASP A 430 21.18 -19.59 7.04
CA ASP A 430 21.33 -19.01 8.37
C ASP A 430 22.80 -18.84 8.76
N TYR A 431 23.66 -19.80 8.41
CA TYR A 431 25.10 -19.66 8.62
C TYR A 431 25.69 -18.49 7.83
N LEU A 432 25.35 -18.33 6.54
CA LEU A 432 25.79 -17.20 5.72
C LEU A 432 25.37 -15.86 6.33
N ARG A 433 24.13 -15.76 6.83
CA ARG A 433 23.64 -14.55 7.51
C ARG A 433 24.41 -14.26 8.79
N GLN A 434 24.71 -15.29 9.60
CA GLN A 434 25.47 -15.14 10.83
C GLN A 434 26.93 -14.73 10.55
N ILE A 435 27.54 -15.30 9.52
CA ILE A 435 28.91 -14.94 9.05
C ILE A 435 28.92 -13.50 8.55
N PHE A 436 27.96 -13.11 7.69
CA PHE A 436 27.85 -11.72 7.23
C PHE A 436 27.72 -10.74 8.40
N ASN A 437 26.92 -11.09 9.41
CA ASN A 437 26.69 -10.24 10.57
C ASN A 437 27.87 -10.21 11.54
N ASN A 438 28.80 -11.17 11.48
CA ASN A 438 29.78 -11.45 12.51
C ASN A 438 29.16 -11.66 13.90
N LYS A 439 27.95 -12.25 13.92
CA LYS A 439 27.20 -12.58 15.14
C LYS A 439 26.75 -14.02 15.08
N TYR A 440 27.31 -14.83 15.97
CA TYR A 440 27.12 -16.26 16.01
C TYR A 440 26.19 -16.64 17.17
N SER A 441 25.15 -17.44 16.90
CA SER A 441 24.28 -18.01 17.93
C SER A 441 24.99 -19.12 18.72
N SER A 442 24.40 -19.55 19.84
CA SER A 442 24.87 -20.70 20.61
C SER A 442 24.97 -21.99 19.79
N ASP A 443 24.09 -22.13 18.80
CA ASP A 443 23.95 -23.32 17.97
C ASP A 443 24.84 -23.28 16.72
N PHE A 444 25.60 -22.18 16.53
CA PHE A 444 26.51 -22.06 15.39
C PHE A 444 27.66 -23.04 15.52
N PRO A 445 27.97 -23.88 14.48
CA PRO A 445 28.99 -24.91 14.57
C PRO A 445 30.36 -24.35 14.88
N THR A 446 31.00 -24.85 15.95
CA THR A 446 32.32 -24.41 16.38
C THR A 446 33.41 -24.67 15.33
N THR A 447 33.31 -25.79 14.62
CA THR A 447 34.21 -26.15 13.52
C THR A 447 34.13 -25.17 12.37
N LEU A 448 32.87 -24.78 11.97
CA LEU A 448 32.68 -23.76 10.94
C LEU A 448 33.27 -22.43 11.39
N LYS A 449 33.01 -22.01 12.64
CA LYS A 449 33.57 -20.76 13.17
C LYS A 449 35.11 -20.73 13.16
N GLN A 450 35.74 -21.86 13.46
CA GLN A 450 37.20 -22.00 13.44
C GLN A 450 37.77 -22.02 12.00
N SER A 451 36.98 -22.47 11.01
CA SER A 451 37.43 -22.51 9.61
C SER A 451 37.41 -21.11 8.95
N ILE A 452 36.68 -20.14 9.49
CA ILE A 452 36.59 -18.78 8.93
C ILE A 452 37.90 -18.03 9.14
N LYS A 453 38.66 -17.83 8.05
CA LYS A 453 39.97 -17.18 8.08
C LYS A 453 39.89 -15.64 8.15
N GLU A 454 38.95 -15.06 7.45
CA GLU A 454 38.77 -13.60 7.34
C GLU A 454 37.32 -13.21 7.61
N PRO A 455 36.97 -12.85 8.86
CA PRO A 455 35.58 -12.65 9.27
C PRO A 455 34.80 -11.57 8.49
N ASN A 456 35.50 -10.57 7.90
CA ASN A 456 34.88 -9.47 7.19
C ASN A 456 34.86 -9.64 5.66
N ARG A 457 35.37 -10.77 5.12
CA ARG A 457 35.43 -10.95 3.66
C ARG A 457 34.06 -11.11 3.02
N LEU A 458 33.10 -11.75 3.71
CA LEU A 458 31.69 -11.76 3.27
C LEU A 458 31.06 -10.39 3.57
N CYS A 459 31.15 -9.49 2.62
CA CYS A 459 30.75 -8.10 2.78
C CYS A 459 29.60 -7.67 1.85
N ILE A 460 29.23 -8.49 0.86
CA ILE A 460 28.09 -8.23 -0.03
C ILE A 460 27.02 -9.30 0.20
N PHE A 461 25.81 -8.87 0.51
CA PHE A 461 24.69 -9.75 0.75
C PHE A 461 23.55 -9.43 -0.23
N ILE A 462 23.22 -10.38 -1.09
CA ILE A 462 22.17 -10.24 -2.10
C ILE A 462 20.96 -11.04 -1.63
N ALA A 463 19.80 -10.40 -1.54
CA ALA A 463 18.55 -11.08 -1.18
C ALA A 463 17.42 -10.77 -2.17
N SER A 464 16.62 -11.79 -2.44
CA SER A 464 15.36 -11.64 -3.16
C SER A 464 14.19 -11.44 -2.20
N LYS A 465 12.98 -11.19 -2.75
CA LYS A 465 11.77 -11.02 -1.95
C LYS A 465 11.55 -12.14 -0.95
N ALA A 466 11.65 -13.40 -1.37
CA ALA A 466 11.46 -14.55 -0.49
C ALA A 466 12.57 -14.66 0.58
N GLY A 467 13.80 -14.28 0.24
CA GLY A 467 14.92 -14.27 1.17
C GLY A 467 14.92 -13.08 2.13
N ALA A 468 14.38 -11.95 1.73
CA ALA A 468 14.40 -10.75 2.57
C ALA A 468 13.44 -10.81 3.77
N GLU A 469 12.44 -11.69 3.77
CA GLU A 469 11.50 -11.82 4.89
C GLU A 469 12.19 -12.44 6.11
N GLY A 470 12.08 -11.79 7.28
CA GLY A 470 12.59 -12.31 8.55
C GLY A 470 14.09 -12.12 8.83
N ILE A 471 14.90 -11.61 7.90
CA ILE A 471 16.33 -11.39 8.15
C ILE A 471 16.63 -10.07 8.87
N ASN A 472 17.68 -10.09 9.68
CA ASN A 472 18.31 -8.92 10.28
C ASN A 472 19.74 -8.82 9.81
N LEU A 473 20.11 -7.68 9.24
CA LEU A 473 21.47 -7.40 8.82
C LEU A 473 22.11 -6.37 9.76
N VAL A 474 23.40 -6.49 10.00
CA VAL A 474 24.12 -5.70 10.99
C VAL A 474 25.27 -4.95 10.32
N ASN A 475 25.38 -3.65 10.66
CA ASN A 475 26.44 -2.75 10.17
C ASN A 475 26.48 -2.60 8.64
N VAL A 476 25.33 -2.67 7.99
CA VAL A 476 25.23 -2.39 6.55
C VAL A 476 25.47 -0.91 6.29
N ARG A 477 26.34 -0.57 5.35
CA ARG A 477 26.69 0.81 5.02
C ARG A 477 25.94 1.32 3.79
N ASN A 478 25.68 0.42 2.83
CA ASN A 478 25.00 0.76 1.59
C ASN A 478 23.91 -0.25 1.28
N VAL A 479 22.78 0.25 0.83
CA VAL A 479 21.64 -0.52 0.36
C VAL A 479 21.38 -0.19 -1.09
N HIS A 480 21.39 -1.20 -1.95
CA HIS A 480 21.16 -1.09 -3.38
C HIS A 480 19.86 -1.81 -3.75
N ILE A 481 18.83 -1.06 -4.14
CA ILE A 481 17.57 -1.59 -4.65
C ILE A 481 17.66 -1.63 -6.17
N MET A 482 17.78 -2.82 -6.73
CA MET A 482 18.07 -3.02 -8.16
C MET A 482 16.89 -2.63 -9.06
N GLU A 483 15.65 -2.87 -8.60
CA GLU A 483 14.45 -2.54 -9.38
C GLU A 483 13.43 -1.75 -8.56
N SER A 484 12.76 -0.81 -9.20
CA SER A 484 11.59 -0.19 -8.61
C SER A 484 10.43 -1.18 -8.49
N GLN A 485 9.63 -1.02 -7.45
CA GLN A 485 8.46 -1.83 -7.18
C GLN A 485 7.20 -0.99 -7.32
N TRP A 486 6.08 -1.62 -7.64
CA TRP A 486 4.76 -0.95 -7.71
C TRP A 486 4.21 -0.55 -6.33
N ASN A 487 4.85 -1.04 -5.27
CA ASN A 487 4.47 -0.83 -3.90
C ASN A 487 5.67 -0.37 -3.07
N PRO A 488 5.62 0.82 -2.47
CA PRO A 488 6.72 1.35 -1.69
C PRO A 488 7.02 0.51 -0.45
N ALA A 489 6.01 -0.14 0.15
CA ALA A 489 6.21 -0.95 1.37
C ALA A 489 7.20 -2.10 1.15
N ILE A 490 7.29 -2.67 -0.06
CA ILE A 490 8.27 -3.73 -0.36
C ILE A 490 9.70 -3.18 -0.27
N VAL A 491 9.92 -2.00 -0.83
CA VAL A 491 11.21 -1.31 -0.78
C VAL A 491 11.55 -0.90 0.65
N ASP A 492 10.60 -0.31 1.37
CA ASP A 492 10.78 0.11 2.77
C ASP A 492 11.06 -1.10 3.68
N GLN A 493 10.40 -2.23 3.46
CA GLN A 493 10.70 -3.47 4.17
C GLN A 493 12.12 -3.98 3.89
N ALA A 494 12.58 -3.92 2.64
CA ALA A 494 13.95 -4.31 2.29
C ALA A 494 14.98 -3.36 2.96
N ILE A 495 14.77 -2.05 2.91
CA ILE A 495 15.59 -1.05 3.60
C ILE A 495 15.58 -1.31 5.12
N GLY A 496 14.42 -1.62 5.68
CA GLY A 496 14.23 -1.95 7.09
C GLY A 496 15.02 -3.18 7.57
N ARG A 497 15.53 -4.03 6.67
CA ARG A 497 16.44 -5.14 7.05
C ARG A 497 17.84 -4.64 7.42
N ALA A 498 18.27 -3.54 6.82
CA ALA A 498 19.53 -2.89 7.10
C ALA A 498 19.41 -1.82 8.19
N ILE A 499 18.31 -1.06 8.20
CA ILE A 499 18.05 0.04 9.15
C ILE A 499 17.05 -0.43 10.20
N ARG A 500 17.54 -1.10 11.25
CA ARG A 500 16.74 -1.55 12.41
C ARG A 500 17.27 -1.01 13.72
N ILE A 501 16.45 -1.11 14.76
CA ILE A 501 16.86 -0.81 16.13
C ILE A 501 18.08 -1.67 16.48
N CYS A 502 19.14 -1.04 16.96
CA CYS A 502 20.42 -1.65 17.36
C CYS A 502 21.19 -2.38 16.24
N SER A 503 20.79 -2.23 14.95
CA SER A 503 21.54 -2.87 13.84
C SER A 503 22.97 -2.33 13.71
N HIS A 504 23.25 -1.11 14.16
CA HIS A 504 24.56 -0.45 14.10
C HIS A 504 25.13 -0.14 15.50
N ALA A 505 24.62 -0.79 16.55
CA ALA A 505 25.00 -0.47 17.93
C ALA A 505 26.48 -0.70 18.24
N SER A 506 27.15 -1.58 17.49
CA SER A 506 28.59 -1.84 17.61
C SER A 506 29.49 -0.75 16.99
N LEU A 507 28.93 0.18 16.22
CA LEU A 507 29.67 1.29 15.63
C LEU A 507 29.56 2.55 16.49
N PRO A 508 30.57 3.45 16.44
CA PRO A 508 30.47 4.81 16.97
C PRO A 508 29.25 5.53 16.39
N LEU A 509 28.70 6.48 17.14
CA LEU A 509 27.42 7.12 16.80
C LEU A 509 27.48 7.84 15.44
N GLU A 510 28.59 8.52 15.15
CA GLU A 510 28.86 9.24 13.90
C GLU A 510 28.99 8.31 12.68
N GLN A 511 29.28 7.04 12.90
CA GLN A 511 29.38 6.02 11.85
C GLN A 511 28.09 5.23 11.65
N ARG A 512 27.05 5.46 12.44
CA ARG A 512 25.73 4.81 12.30
C ARG A 512 24.93 5.39 11.16
N THR A 513 25.46 5.30 9.95
CA THR A 513 24.87 5.86 8.74
C THR A 513 24.70 4.78 7.66
N VAL A 514 23.63 4.90 6.86
CA VAL A 514 23.34 4.04 5.72
C VAL A 514 23.00 4.87 4.51
N ASP A 515 23.65 4.61 3.38
CA ASP A 515 23.31 5.20 2.10
C ASP A 515 22.38 4.25 1.32
N VAL A 516 21.26 4.76 0.85
CA VAL A 516 20.23 3.97 0.14
C VAL A 516 20.12 4.46 -1.30
N LYS A 517 20.27 3.55 -2.25
CA LYS A 517 20.16 3.84 -3.69
C LYS A 517 19.10 2.96 -4.33
N ILE A 518 18.17 3.57 -5.06
CA ILE A 518 17.14 2.89 -5.86
C ILE A 518 17.45 3.16 -7.33
N TYR A 519 17.73 2.12 -8.08
CA TYR A 519 18.14 2.26 -9.48
C TYR A 519 16.96 2.07 -10.42
N ILE A 520 16.79 3.00 -11.35
CA ILE A 520 15.81 2.90 -12.43
C ILE A 520 16.45 3.16 -13.78
N SER A 521 16.11 2.33 -14.74
CA SER A 521 16.45 2.58 -16.15
C SER A 521 15.55 3.65 -16.72
N VAL A 522 16.11 4.63 -17.39
CA VAL A 522 15.39 5.74 -18.04
C VAL A 522 15.76 5.82 -19.52
N PHE A 523 14.94 6.46 -20.34
CA PHE A 523 15.34 6.81 -21.70
C PHE A 523 16.27 8.03 -21.69
N SER A 524 17.30 8.01 -22.55
CA SER A 524 18.12 9.20 -22.78
C SER A 524 17.30 10.31 -23.47
N GLU A 525 17.80 11.54 -23.50
CA GLU A 525 17.12 12.65 -24.19
C GLU A 525 16.93 12.38 -25.69
N GLU A 526 17.88 11.68 -26.32
CA GLU A 526 17.79 11.27 -27.72
C GLU A 526 16.71 10.19 -27.90
N GLN A 527 16.67 9.19 -27.02
CA GLN A 527 15.66 8.13 -27.04
C GLN A 527 14.25 8.68 -26.75
N GLN A 528 14.12 9.71 -25.90
CA GLN A 528 12.86 10.41 -25.66
C GLN A 528 12.29 11.06 -26.95
N LYS A 529 13.15 11.52 -27.86
CA LYS A 529 12.78 12.21 -29.10
C LYS A 529 12.80 11.28 -30.32
N SER A 530 13.42 10.10 -30.23
CA SER A 530 13.60 9.17 -31.35
C SER A 530 12.27 8.76 -31.96
N ILE A 531 12.20 8.69 -33.24
CA ILE A 531 11.15 8.06 -34.05
C ILE A 531 11.59 6.71 -34.61
N ASP A 532 12.87 6.38 -34.48
CA ASP A 532 13.49 5.16 -34.99
C ASP A 532 13.47 4.08 -33.90
N GLY A 533 13.00 2.92 -34.29
CA GLY A 533 12.93 1.75 -33.43
C GLY A 533 11.66 0.92 -33.65
N PRO A 534 11.68 -0.37 -33.31
CA PRO A 534 10.56 -1.28 -33.53
C PRO A 534 9.32 -0.83 -32.76
N ASN A 535 8.26 -0.52 -33.47
CA ASN A 535 6.95 -0.13 -32.89
C ASN A 535 6.98 1.05 -31.91
N ILE A 536 7.95 1.97 -32.03
CA ILE A 536 8.14 3.07 -31.10
C ILE A 536 6.92 4.00 -31.01
N VAL A 537 6.26 4.30 -32.14
CA VAL A 537 5.11 5.22 -32.17
C VAL A 537 3.94 4.72 -31.33
N PRO A 538 3.43 3.49 -31.51
CA PRO A 538 2.35 2.98 -30.69
C PRO A 538 2.77 2.76 -29.21
N ILE A 539 4.03 2.37 -28.96
CA ILE A 539 4.54 2.24 -27.57
C ILE A 539 4.56 3.61 -26.90
N ARG A 540 5.10 4.64 -27.57
CA ARG A 540 5.13 6.01 -27.03
C ARG A 540 3.72 6.51 -26.73
N ARG A 541 2.77 6.32 -27.64
CA ARG A 541 1.37 6.70 -27.40
C ARG A 541 0.77 6.03 -26.16
N ASN A 542 1.16 4.78 -25.90
CA ASN A 542 0.66 4.03 -24.74
C ASN A 542 1.36 4.41 -23.43
N ASP A 543 2.66 4.73 -23.46
CA ASP A 543 3.51 4.90 -22.28
C ASP A 543 3.92 6.37 -22.02
N THR A 544 3.38 7.32 -22.78
CA THR A 544 3.51 8.76 -22.45
C THR A 544 2.42 9.12 -21.43
N MET A 545 2.85 9.57 -20.26
CA MET A 545 1.98 9.93 -19.16
C MET A 545 2.64 10.92 -18.21
N LEU A 546 1.83 11.56 -17.38
CA LEU A 546 2.30 12.53 -16.40
C LEU A 546 3.25 11.88 -15.37
N LYS A 547 4.48 12.40 -15.33
CA LYS A 547 5.51 12.00 -14.37
C LYS A 547 5.26 12.70 -13.02
N ARG A 548 4.65 12.02 -12.07
CA ARG A 548 4.25 12.61 -10.78
C ARG A 548 5.34 12.56 -9.71
N TYR A 549 6.28 11.62 -9.83
CA TYR A 549 7.41 11.53 -8.89
C TYR A 549 8.45 12.65 -9.09
N ASP A 550 8.43 13.32 -10.23
CA ASP A 550 9.30 14.47 -10.54
C ASP A 550 8.48 15.76 -10.41
N VAL A 551 8.52 16.35 -9.20
CA VAL A 551 7.64 17.48 -8.84
C VAL A 551 8.02 18.77 -9.55
N GLU A 552 9.28 18.88 -10.00
CA GLU A 552 9.81 20.10 -10.61
C GLU A 552 9.33 20.29 -12.07
N GLN A 553 8.97 19.20 -12.74
CA GLN A 553 8.48 19.25 -14.14
C GLN A 553 7.32 18.27 -14.38
N PRO A 554 6.10 18.62 -14.00
CA PRO A 554 4.93 17.77 -14.23
C PRO A 554 4.50 17.80 -15.71
N THR A 555 5.29 17.19 -16.60
CA THR A 555 4.98 17.09 -18.02
C THR A 555 4.74 15.64 -18.41
N ASP A 556 3.90 15.43 -19.43
CA ASP A 556 3.75 14.12 -20.03
C ASP A 556 5.08 13.69 -20.66
N THR A 557 5.58 12.56 -20.20
CA THR A 557 6.89 12.03 -20.58
C THR A 557 6.73 10.60 -21.05
N PHE A 558 7.45 10.22 -22.08
CA PHE A 558 7.60 8.81 -22.49
C PHE A 558 8.42 8.08 -21.43
N MET A 559 7.78 7.19 -20.66
CA MET A 559 8.39 6.53 -19.52
C MET A 559 8.78 5.09 -19.82
N THR A 560 9.92 4.68 -19.26
CA THR A 560 10.25 3.26 -19.15
C THR A 560 9.31 2.54 -18.18
N THR A 561 9.35 1.22 -18.19
CA THR A 561 8.61 0.43 -17.20
C THR A 561 9.12 0.69 -15.77
N ASP A 562 10.43 0.88 -15.57
CA ASP A 562 10.98 1.22 -14.26
C ASP A 562 10.48 2.57 -13.76
N GLU A 563 10.47 3.60 -14.62
CA GLU A 563 9.92 4.91 -14.26
C GLU A 563 8.42 4.82 -13.92
N TYR A 564 7.67 4.08 -14.72
CA TYR A 564 6.25 3.85 -14.49
C TYR A 564 6.00 3.17 -13.13
N MET A 565 6.77 2.12 -12.81
CA MET A 565 6.65 1.41 -11.52
C MET A 565 7.03 2.31 -10.36
N TYR A 566 8.09 3.11 -10.51
CA TYR A 566 8.50 4.06 -9.49
C TYR A 566 7.45 5.17 -9.29
N ASP A 567 6.87 5.72 -10.36
CA ASP A 567 5.80 6.71 -10.29
C ASP A 567 4.54 6.14 -9.63
N LEU A 568 4.20 4.89 -9.94
CA LEU A 568 3.09 4.19 -9.30
C LEU A 568 3.32 4.00 -7.79
N ALA A 569 4.54 3.58 -7.40
CA ALA A 569 4.93 3.46 -6.01
C ALA A 569 4.91 4.82 -5.29
N TYR A 570 5.39 5.87 -5.93
CA TYR A 570 5.35 7.24 -5.40
C TYR A 570 3.91 7.69 -5.12
N ARG A 571 2.99 7.49 -6.09
CA ARG A 571 1.55 7.82 -5.93
C ARG A 571 0.92 7.06 -4.76
N LYS A 572 1.11 5.74 -4.74
CA LYS A 572 0.60 4.88 -3.64
C LYS A 572 1.21 5.27 -2.30
N GLY A 573 2.52 5.50 -2.26
CA GLY A 573 3.23 5.90 -1.06
C GLY A 573 2.77 7.24 -0.51
N ARG A 574 2.48 8.21 -1.37
CA ARG A 574 1.95 9.51 -0.96
C ARG A 574 0.58 9.39 -0.31
N ILE A 575 -0.35 8.64 -0.92
CA ILE A 575 -1.68 8.38 -0.35
C ILE A 575 -1.54 7.63 0.99
N SER A 576 -0.74 6.56 1.03
CA SER A 576 -0.51 5.76 2.24
C SER A 576 0.10 6.60 3.36
N LYS A 577 1.07 7.47 3.06
CA LYS A 577 1.67 8.39 4.02
C LYS A 577 0.65 9.38 4.58
N ASN A 578 -0.22 9.93 3.74
CA ASN A 578 -1.26 10.86 4.16
C ASN A 578 -2.30 10.16 5.07
N ILE A 579 -2.76 8.96 4.72
CA ILE A 579 -3.66 8.17 5.59
C ILE A 579 -2.96 7.79 6.91
N SER A 580 -1.70 7.36 6.85
CA SER A 580 -0.91 7.05 8.05
C SER A 580 -0.75 8.26 8.96
N LEU A 581 -0.64 9.46 8.41
CA LEU A 581 -0.63 10.70 9.19
C LEU A 581 -1.95 10.90 9.94
N LEU A 582 -3.10 10.68 9.27
CA LEU A 582 -4.41 10.76 9.93
C LEU A 582 -4.57 9.72 11.03
N LEU A 583 -4.07 8.49 10.81
CA LEU A 583 -4.06 7.44 11.85
C LEU A 583 -3.27 7.89 13.08
N LYS A 584 -2.07 8.43 12.88
CA LYS A 584 -1.20 8.94 13.96
C LYS A 584 -1.84 10.10 14.71
N GLN A 585 -2.47 11.04 13.99
CA GLN A 585 -3.17 12.18 14.58
C GLN A 585 -4.39 11.76 15.41
N SER A 586 -5.05 10.65 15.04
CA SER A 586 -6.23 10.12 15.70
C SER A 586 -5.92 9.08 16.78
N ALA A 587 -4.63 8.77 16.99
CA ALA A 587 -4.23 7.77 17.96
C ALA A 587 -4.61 8.19 19.40
N ILE A 588 -5.09 7.22 20.19
CA ILE A 588 -5.54 7.46 21.57
C ILE A 588 -4.43 7.97 22.48
N ASP A 589 -3.19 7.66 22.15
CA ASP A 589 -1.97 8.01 22.87
C ASP A 589 -1.20 9.18 22.21
N CYS A 590 -1.75 9.79 21.19
CA CYS A 590 -1.09 10.88 20.44
C CYS A 590 -0.65 12.02 21.38
N GLU A 591 -1.53 12.52 22.24
CA GLU A 591 -1.21 13.62 23.17
C GLU A 591 -0.17 13.23 24.23
N ILE A 592 -0.17 11.97 24.67
CA ILE A 592 0.82 11.46 25.64
C ILE A 592 2.23 11.58 25.04
N HIS A 593 2.34 11.33 23.73
CA HIS A 593 3.61 11.33 23.00
C HIS A 593 3.90 12.63 22.23
N ARG A 594 3.17 13.70 22.50
CA ARG A 594 3.24 15.00 21.79
C ARG A 594 4.66 15.55 21.65
N LYS A 595 5.50 15.43 22.67
CA LYS A 595 6.90 15.89 22.63
C LYS A 595 7.75 15.11 21.64
N LEU A 596 7.46 13.86 21.42
CA LEU A 596 8.12 13.01 20.41
C LEU A 596 7.60 13.36 19.02
N HIS A 597 6.30 13.51 18.89
CA HIS A 597 5.61 13.81 17.64
C HIS A 597 5.96 15.19 17.06
N SER A 598 6.30 16.19 17.91
CA SER A 598 6.72 17.51 17.45
C SER A 598 8.05 17.51 16.69
N LYS A 599 8.84 16.45 16.79
CA LYS A 599 10.11 16.27 16.06
C LYS A 599 9.94 15.55 14.72
N GLU A 600 8.74 15.06 14.41
CA GLU A 600 8.47 14.42 13.11
C GLU A 600 8.23 15.45 12.01
N GLN A 601 8.52 15.06 10.77
CA GLN A 601 8.19 15.86 9.58
C GLN A 601 7.29 15.05 8.63
N PRO A 602 6.06 15.52 8.35
CA PRO A 602 5.40 16.69 8.94
C PRO A 602 5.11 16.52 10.44
N VAL A 603 5.08 17.63 11.18
CA VAL A 603 4.72 17.62 12.60
C VAL A 603 3.34 16.98 12.78
N ILE A 604 3.25 16.00 13.66
CA ILE A 604 1.97 15.35 13.97
C ILE A 604 1.19 16.26 14.92
N GLN A 605 0.07 16.76 14.43
CA GLN A 605 -0.90 17.50 15.22
C GLN A 605 -1.98 16.53 15.68
N CYS A 606 -2.01 16.24 16.99
CA CYS A 606 -3.04 15.37 17.54
C CYS A 606 -4.43 15.95 17.32
N MET A 607 -5.42 15.07 17.14
CA MET A 607 -6.82 15.43 17.11
C MET A 607 -7.17 16.22 18.40
N ARG A 608 -7.93 17.30 18.28
CA ARG A 608 -8.21 18.17 19.41
C ARG A 608 -8.97 17.44 20.50
N PHE A 609 -8.49 17.58 21.73
CA PHE A 609 -9.18 17.18 22.94
C PHE A 609 -9.80 18.41 23.58
N ASP A 610 -10.78 18.19 24.49
CA ASP A 610 -11.38 19.28 25.23
C ASP A 610 -10.31 20.07 26.01
N THR A 611 -10.24 21.37 25.73
CA THR A 611 -9.22 22.27 26.31
C THR A 611 -9.42 22.54 27.80
N THR A 612 -10.55 22.14 28.36
CA THR A 612 -10.88 22.33 29.79
C THR A 612 -10.28 21.26 30.71
N THR A 613 -9.69 20.20 30.12
CA THR A 613 -9.13 19.11 30.89
C THR A 613 -7.73 19.45 31.41
N LYS A 614 -7.54 19.26 32.74
CA LYS A 614 -6.22 19.31 33.34
C LYS A 614 -5.33 18.20 32.78
N SER A 615 -4.01 18.40 32.81
CA SER A 615 -3.01 17.44 32.28
C SER A 615 -3.09 16.02 32.89
N GLU A 616 -3.76 15.87 34.03
CA GLU A 616 -3.99 14.60 34.73
C GLU A 616 -5.11 13.76 34.06
N ASP A 617 -5.93 14.37 33.22
CA ASP A 617 -7.10 13.77 32.58
C ASP A 617 -6.89 13.63 31.08
N LEU A 618 -5.76 13.07 30.69
CA LEU A 618 -5.42 12.75 29.29
C LEU A 618 -6.28 11.62 28.71
N ALA A 619 -7.42 11.33 29.34
CA ALA A 619 -8.41 10.43 28.78
C ALA A 619 -8.84 10.94 27.40
N PHE A 620 -8.99 10.02 26.47
CA PHE A 620 -9.42 10.28 25.11
C PHE A 620 -10.77 11.03 25.08
N LYS A 621 -10.72 12.31 24.78
CA LYS A 621 -11.87 13.22 24.71
C LYS A 621 -11.82 14.08 23.45
N PRO A 622 -12.01 13.49 22.26
CA PRO A 622 -11.93 14.28 21.02
C PRO A 622 -13.03 15.33 20.94
N SER A 623 -12.66 16.53 20.56
CA SER A 623 -13.56 17.65 20.37
C SER A 623 -14.15 17.68 18.96
N TYR A 624 -15.46 17.90 18.86
CA TYR A 624 -16.18 18.10 17.60
C TYR A 624 -16.45 19.58 17.27
N LEU A 625 -15.74 20.49 17.89
CA LEU A 625 -15.90 21.95 17.66
C LEU A 625 -15.52 22.41 16.25
N LEU A 626 -15.05 21.54 15.39
CA LEU A 626 -14.79 21.86 13.98
C LEU A 626 -16.06 21.60 13.16
N GLU A 627 -16.42 22.57 12.33
CA GLU A 627 -17.70 22.74 11.64
C GLU A 627 -18.03 21.70 10.57
N GLU A 628 -17.22 20.69 10.36
CA GLU A 628 -17.52 19.66 9.35
C GLU A 628 -18.66 18.75 9.82
N LYS A 629 -19.77 18.87 9.13
CA LYS A 629 -20.91 17.95 9.31
C LYS A 629 -20.51 16.55 8.85
N ASP A 630 -20.84 15.56 9.68
CA ASP A 630 -20.69 14.15 9.30
C ASP A 630 -21.70 13.80 8.18
N THR A 631 -21.29 13.95 6.93
CA THR A 631 -22.13 13.71 5.75
C THR A 631 -22.07 12.26 5.26
N LEU A 632 -21.32 11.38 5.92
CA LEU A 632 -21.22 9.95 5.54
C LEU A 632 -22.56 9.25 5.57
N TYR A 633 -23.39 9.59 6.55
CA TYR A 633 -24.75 9.03 6.63
C TYR A 633 -25.70 9.64 5.63
N LEU A 634 -25.50 10.92 5.26
CA LEU A 634 -26.27 11.62 4.25
C LEU A 634 -25.91 11.19 2.82
N ARG A 635 -24.75 10.61 2.63
CA ARG A 635 -24.33 9.96 1.40
C ARG A 635 -24.60 8.45 1.41
N ASN A 636 -25.71 7.99 1.97
CA ASN A 636 -26.48 7.08 1.15
C ASN A 636 -26.68 7.83 -0.15
N ILE A 637 -25.74 7.64 -1.05
CA ILE A 637 -25.78 8.24 -2.35
C ILE A 637 -27.16 7.90 -2.87
N ILE A 638 -28.08 8.84 -2.69
CA ILE A 638 -29.07 9.00 -3.71
C ILE A 638 -28.18 9.16 -4.93
N ARG A 639 -27.93 8.06 -5.62
CA ARG A 639 -27.60 8.13 -7.02
C ARG A 639 -28.77 8.92 -7.58
N LYS A 640 -28.64 10.25 -7.62
CA LYS A 640 -29.45 11.05 -8.53
C LYS A 640 -28.98 10.51 -9.86
N SER A 641 -29.67 9.48 -10.33
CA SER A 641 -29.55 9.02 -11.70
C SER A 641 -30.02 10.23 -12.50
N ARG A 642 -29.06 11.07 -12.88
CA ARG A 642 -29.34 12.13 -13.82
C ARG A 642 -29.61 11.41 -15.13
N GLN A 643 -30.79 11.55 -15.64
CA GLN A 643 -31.11 11.09 -16.99
C GLN A 643 -30.41 12.04 -17.97
N LEU A 644 -29.23 11.66 -18.36
CA LEU A 644 -28.48 12.38 -19.38
C LEU A 644 -29.05 12.03 -20.75
N GLN A 645 -29.19 13.03 -21.60
CA GLN A 645 -29.76 12.87 -22.94
C GLN A 645 -28.63 12.91 -23.97
N LYS A 646 -28.56 11.89 -24.83
CA LYS A 646 -27.72 11.95 -26.02
C LYS A 646 -28.35 12.89 -27.03
N ILE A 647 -27.64 13.96 -27.37
CA ILE A 647 -28.08 14.95 -28.36
C ILE A 647 -27.11 14.96 -29.54
N ARG A 648 -27.58 15.40 -30.70
CA ARG A 648 -26.68 15.63 -31.86
C ARG A 648 -26.79 17.11 -32.27
N ILE A 649 -25.63 17.76 -32.38
CA ILE A 649 -25.52 19.15 -32.76
C ILE A 649 -24.46 19.25 -33.88
N LYS A 650 -24.86 19.76 -35.03
CA LYS A 650 -23.99 19.85 -36.22
C LYS A 650 -23.31 18.51 -36.58
N GLY A 651 -24.04 17.40 -36.41
CA GLY A 651 -23.53 16.05 -36.70
C GLY A 651 -22.71 15.41 -35.60
N LEU A 652 -22.26 16.12 -34.57
CA LEU A 652 -21.50 15.61 -33.44
C LEU A 652 -22.42 15.10 -32.32
N ALA A 653 -22.15 13.91 -31.80
CA ALA A 653 -22.86 13.37 -30.64
C ALA A 653 -22.32 14.00 -29.36
N MET A 654 -23.21 14.47 -28.50
CA MET A 654 -22.88 15.07 -27.19
C MET A 654 -23.89 14.58 -26.15
N ILE A 655 -23.57 14.78 -24.88
CA ILE A 655 -24.44 14.46 -23.76
C ILE A 655 -24.92 15.76 -23.13
N LEU A 656 -26.24 15.91 -22.99
CA LEU A 656 -26.87 17.03 -22.29
C LEU A 656 -27.39 16.58 -20.93
N ASP A 657 -27.07 17.31 -19.90
CA ASP A 657 -27.78 17.26 -18.62
C ASP A 657 -29.00 18.22 -18.69
N PRO A 658 -30.23 17.71 -18.74
CA PRO A 658 -31.40 18.56 -18.89
C PRO A 658 -31.71 19.42 -17.65
N VAL A 659 -31.08 19.14 -16.51
CA VAL A 659 -31.25 19.86 -15.25
C VAL A 659 -30.31 21.07 -15.16
N THR A 660 -29.04 20.87 -15.53
CA THR A 660 -28.03 21.94 -15.45
C THR A 660 -27.79 22.62 -16.78
N ASN A 661 -28.31 22.09 -17.88
CA ASN A 661 -28.01 22.46 -19.26
C ASN A 661 -26.53 22.31 -19.64
N ASP A 662 -25.77 21.54 -18.87
CA ASP A 662 -24.37 21.26 -19.18
C ASP A 662 -24.25 20.28 -20.34
N ILE A 663 -23.28 20.52 -21.21
CA ILE A 663 -22.96 19.65 -22.34
C ILE A 663 -21.61 18.99 -22.09
N PHE A 664 -21.60 17.68 -22.30
CA PHE A 664 -20.42 16.86 -22.10
C PHE A 664 -20.03 16.14 -23.39
N ASP A 665 -18.74 15.84 -23.49
CA ASP A 665 -18.17 15.07 -24.61
C ASP A 665 -18.70 13.63 -24.58
N PHE A 666 -19.34 13.20 -25.68
CA PHE A 666 -19.87 11.84 -25.81
C PHE A 666 -18.77 10.80 -25.97
N VAL A 667 -17.70 11.11 -26.71
CA VAL A 667 -16.60 10.18 -26.95
C VAL A 667 -15.84 9.93 -25.65
N ALA A 668 -15.54 10.97 -24.88
CA ALA A 668 -14.91 10.85 -23.57
C ALA A 668 -15.76 10.03 -22.59
N PHE A 669 -17.10 10.12 -22.69
CA PHE A 669 -18.00 9.32 -21.87
C PHE A 669 -18.05 7.85 -22.32
N GLU A 670 -18.09 7.59 -23.63
CA GLU A 670 -18.15 6.24 -24.20
C GLU A 670 -16.86 5.47 -23.90
N ASP A 671 -15.71 6.13 -24.04
CA ASP A 671 -14.39 5.51 -23.82
C ASP A 671 -14.04 5.30 -22.35
N ASN A 672 -14.40 6.24 -21.47
CA ASN A 672 -13.89 6.28 -20.10
C ASN A 672 -14.98 6.47 -19.01
N GLN A 673 -16.26 6.49 -19.37
CA GLN A 673 -17.39 6.81 -18.47
C GLN A 673 -17.23 8.17 -17.75
N ARG A 674 -16.43 9.10 -18.33
CA ARG A 674 -16.18 10.43 -17.78
C ARG A 674 -17.06 11.47 -18.44
N LEU A 675 -17.76 12.24 -17.61
CA LEU A 675 -18.49 13.43 -18.05
C LEU A 675 -17.50 14.60 -18.14
N LEU A 676 -16.89 14.80 -19.29
CA LEU A 676 -16.05 15.96 -19.58
C LEU A 676 -16.95 17.10 -20.06
N LYS A 677 -17.14 18.12 -19.23
CA LYS A 677 -17.94 19.29 -19.60
C LYS A 677 -17.22 20.07 -20.69
N ILE A 678 -17.89 20.25 -21.84
CA ILE A 678 -17.39 20.99 -22.98
C ILE A 678 -18.17 22.27 -23.26
N GLY A 679 -19.30 22.49 -22.57
CA GLY A 679 -20.10 23.68 -22.78
C GLY A 679 -21.37 23.71 -21.93
N THR A 680 -22.18 24.72 -22.16
CA THR A 680 -23.51 24.88 -21.54
C THR A 680 -24.51 25.32 -22.60
N LYS A 681 -25.68 24.72 -22.62
CA LYS A 681 -26.79 25.08 -23.53
C LYS A 681 -27.50 26.31 -22.98
N ILE A 682 -27.47 27.40 -23.76
CA ILE A 682 -28.08 28.68 -23.37
C ILE A 682 -29.53 28.78 -23.89
N SER A 683 -29.77 28.26 -25.11
CA SER A 683 -31.11 28.24 -25.74
C SER A 683 -31.28 26.94 -26.54
N PRO A 684 -32.47 26.62 -27.07
CA PRO A 684 -32.68 25.43 -27.89
C PRO A 684 -31.70 25.27 -29.07
N THR A 685 -31.18 26.39 -29.57
CA THR A 685 -30.32 26.46 -30.75
C THR A 685 -28.90 26.94 -30.47
N GLU A 686 -28.61 27.37 -29.24
CA GLU A 686 -27.34 28.03 -28.89
C GLU A 686 -26.60 27.33 -27.75
N ILE A 687 -25.32 27.07 -27.97
CA ILE A 687 -24.39 26.47 -26.99
C ILE A 687 -23.18 27.39 -26.83
N HIS A 688 -22.84 27.65 -25.58
CA HIS A 688 -21.59 28.27 -25.23
C HIS A 688 -20.59 27.18 -24.91
N PHE A 689 -19.56 27.01 -25.77
CA PHE A 689 -18.46 26.07 -25.53
C PHE A 689 -17.42 26.67 -24.60
N LEU A 690 -16.87 25.85 -23.71
CA LEU A 690 -15.71 26.20 -22.92
C LEU A 690 -14.51 26.18 -23.85
N VAL A 691 -13.78 27.28 -23.99
CA VAL A 691 -12.58 27.44 -24.80
C VAL A 691 -11.39 26.83 -24.10
#